data_3d49203be4823c88e99a04593b497ff9
#
_entry.id   3d49203be4823c88e99a04593b497ff9
#
_cell.length_a   1.000
_cell.length_b   1.000
_cell.length_c   1.000
_cell.angle_alpha   90.00
_cell.angle_beta   90.00
_cell.angle_gamma   90.00
#
_symmetry.space_group_name_H-M   'P 1'
#
loop_
_entity.id
_entity.type
_entity.pdbx_description
1 polymer ?
#
loop_
_entity_poly.entity_id
_entity_poly.type
_entity_poly.pdbx_seq_one_letter_code
_entity_poly.pdbx_strand_id
1 'polypeptide(L)'
;MKMDLIKRTVFTLLFANFLIFSANAQTNSKKSVTPPAKPAPTVTLAVDATEAPRKIFHAKLTIPASPGTLTVYYPKWMPGEHGPTGPVQDLAGLKFTSNGQTLTWRRDLEDGWTFHVEVPAEVTSVEASLDFISPAGGEAMYTSGASATDKLTVLAWNTVLLYPAGWTSGEVQFEASLKLPDGWKFATPLPVTSQSGSEVKFQRVSLTTLVDSPVSSGQFLRVVELAPNPPEELDIVADSPAALNVPIEVFNPYRELVNQAQKLFGAQHFRDYHFLYTLSDHVAHFGLEHHEANDSRLGERYLVDPDLRILGAGLLPHEYVHSWNGKYRRPAGLATPDYQKPMHDDLLWVYEGLTSYLGDVLSGRSGLRTPEEYRNNLARIAAGLDHRPGRSWRNLQDTADGVPSMQGAPHQWESWRRALDYYDEDVLNWLWVDTIIRQQTQGVKSIDDFCHVFQGPPNSPPQVKPYTFDEIVNTLNQVAPYNWRGFWIERLTNHGPGAPLTGIENSGWKLVYDEKRTPLIENWEEERKEIDARFSIGLDVEWSGLVVDTIEGMPAAKAGIGPGMKVIAVNGKRMTKHTFHDALQATKTSQSPLELLVENTDYYTTYKLDYHEGEKYPHLLRDESKPDVLSDIIKAK
;
A
#
# COMPACT_ATOMS: atom_id res chain seq x y z
N MET A 1 -23.25 42.75 44.03
CA MET A 1 -24.59 42.93 44.64
C MET A 1 -25.26 41.57 44.59
N LYS A 2 -25.27 40.95 45.75
CA LYS A 2 -26.22 40.01 46.39
C LYS A 2 -26.71 38.84 45.55
N MET A 3 -26.26 37.55 45.81
CA MET A 3 -26.76 36.70 46.93
C MET A 3 -28.22 36.34 46.68
N ASP A 4 -28.71 35.11 46.74
CA ASP A 4 -28.57 33.94 47.61
C ASP A 4 -29.28 32.76 46.99
N LEU A 5 -28.94 31.58 47.12
CA LEU A 5 -28.86 30.61 48.27
C LEU A 5 -30.10 29.66 48.36
N ILE A 6 -29.82 28.35 48.34
CA ILE A 6 -30.47 27.25 49.10
C ILE A 6 -31.82 26.66 48.59
N LYS A 7 -31.91 25.33 48.29
CA LYS A 7 -32.25 24.30 49.27
C LYS A 7 -32.17 22.86 48.73
N ARG A 8 -31.56 22.02 49.55
CA ARG A 8 -31.67 20.55 49.54
C ARG A 8 -33.07 20.09 49.95
N THR A 9 -33.54 18.94 49.43
CA THR A 9 -34.42 18.06 50.24
C THR A 9 -34.24 16.60 49.78
N VAL A 10 -33.93 15.77 50.75
CA VAL A 10 -33.89 14.31 50.81
C VAL A 10 -35.30 13.79 51.07
N PHE A 11 -35.68 12.65 50.43
CA PHE A 11 -36.71 11.73 50.96
C PHE A 11 -36.57 10.38 50.25
N THR A 12 -36.05 9.35 50.87
CA THR A 12 -36.56 8.27 51.71
C THR A 12 -37.38 7.20 50.99
N LEU A 13 -36.85 5.96 51.09
CA LEU A 13 -37.39 4.65 50.71
C LEU A 13 -38.85 4.42 51.18
N LEU A 14 -39.59 3.71 50.34
CA LEU A 14 -40.72 2.89 50.80
C LEU A 14 -40.72 1.54 50.05
N PHE A 15 -40.53 0.47 50.85
CA PHE A 15 -40.77 -0.93 50.49
C PHE A 15 -42.26 -1.21 50.43
N ALA A 16 -42.73 -1.84 49.39
CA ALA A 16 -44.04 -2.51 49.40
C ALA A 16 -43.92 -3.90 48.70
N ASN A 17 -44.02 -4.94 49.52
CA ASN A 17 -44.25 -6.30 49.09
C ASN A 17 -45.57 -6.45 48.32
N PHE A 18 -45.57 -7.11 47.18
CA PHE A 18 -46.81 -7.68 46.60
C PHE A 18 -46.59 -9.13 46.20
N LEU A 19 -47.53 -9.92 46.64
CA LEU A 19 -47.61 -11.37 46.59
C LEU A 19 -47.72 -11.92 45.17
N ILE A 20 -47.11 -13.07 45.00
CA ILE A 20 -47.11 -13.92 43.82
C ILE A 20 -48.53 -14.49 43.59
N PHE A 21 -49.07 -14.21 42.41
CA PHE A 21 -50.12 -15.02 41.80
C PHE A 21 -49.59 -15.66 40.54
N SER A 22 -49.34 -16.96 40.60
CA SER A 22 -49.00 -17.77 39.43
C SER A 22 -50.21 -17.95 38.53
N ALA A 23 -50.21 -17.27 37.41
CA ALA A 23 -51.12 -17.58 36.30
C ALA A 23 -50.29 -18.26 35.19
N ASN A 24 -50.49 -19.56 34.99
CA ASN A 24 -50.00 -20.31 33.86
C ASN A 24 -50.67 -19.79 32.57
N ALA A 25 -50.00 -18.85 31.89
CA ALA A 25 -50.33 -18.52 30.51
C ALA A 25 -49.43 -19.34 29.60
N GLN A 26 -49.93 -20.39 28.99
CA GLN A 26 -49.34 -21.06 27.86
C GLN A 26 -49.22 -20.05 26.71
N THR A 27 -48.07 -19.40 26.59
CA THR A 27 -47.73 -18.66 25.40
C THR A 27 -47.33 -19.65 24.30
N ASN A 28 -48.25 -19.88 23.38
CA ASN A 28 -47.96 -20.41 22.06
C ASN A 28 -46.94 -19.49 21.39
N SER A 29 -45.65 -19.76 21.52
CA SER A 29 -44.63 -19.14 20.71
C SER A 29 -44.81 -19.62 19.28
N LYS A 30 -45.51 -18.83 18.47
CA LYS A 30 -45.36 -18.94 17.02
C LYS A 30 -43.90 -18.78 16.73
N LYS A 31 -43.17 -19.89 16.40
CA LYS A 31 -41.87 -19.82 15.77
C LYS A 31 -42.06 -18.89 14.58
N SER A 32 -41.43 -17.70 14.61
CA SER A 32 -41.28 -16.86 13.44
C SER A 32 -40.47 -17.67 12.45
N VAL A 33 -41.10 -18.23 11.45
CA VAL A 33 -40.44 -18.83 10.30
C VAL A 33 -39.81 -17.63 9.59
N THR A 34 -38.52 -17.41 9.81
CA THR A 34 -37.73 -16.51 8.99
C THR A 34 -37.92 -16.97 7.55
N PRO A 35 -38.37 -16.13 6.62
CA PRO A 35 -38.44 -16.51 5.21
C PRO A 35 -37.09 -17.10 4.78
N PRO A 36 -37.08 -18.14 3.94
CA PRO A 36 -35.81 -18.67 3.43
C PRO A 36 -35.04 -17.51 2.81
N ALA A 37 -33.77 -17.38 3.21
CA ALA A 37 -32.89 -16.33 2.67
C ALA A 37 -32.91 -16.42 1.14
N LYS A 38 -33.14 -15.29 0.48
CA LYS A 38 -33.10 -15.23 -0.98
C LYS A 38 -31.70 -15.72 -1.42
N PRO A 39 -31.57 -16.59 -2.44
CA PRO A 39 -30.27 -17.05 -2.89
C PRO A 39 -29.44 -15.85 -3.39
N ALA A 40 -28.14 -15.86 -3.06
CA ALA A 40 -27.22 -14.81 -3.48
C ALA A 40 -27.19 -14.69 -5.02
N PRO A 41 -27.11 -13.48 -5.57
CA PRO A 41 -27.17 -13.28 -7.02
C PRO A 41 -25.88 -13.76 -7.69
N THR A 42 -26.02 -14.30 -8.90
CA THR A 42 -24.92 -14.51 -9.82
C THR A 42 -25.01 -13.49 -10.94
N VAL A 43 -23.96 -12.70 -11.09
CA VAL A 43 -23.81 -11.68 -12.15
C VAL A 43 -22.93 -12.28 -13.25
N THR A 44 -23.37 -12.19 -14.51
CA THR A 44 -22.51 -12.49 -15.65
C THR A 44 -21.79 -11.21 -16.06
N LEU A 45 -20.49 -11.29 -16.29
CA LEU A 45 -19.64 -10.17 -16.70
C LEU A 45 -18.83 -10.55 -17.93
N ALA A 46 -19.00 -9.82 -19.03
CA ALA A 46 -18.17 -9.94 -20.21
C ALA A 46 -17.39 -8.65 -20.44
N VAL A 47 -16.06 -8.74 -20.41
CA VAL A 47 -15.17 -7.60 -20.65
C VAL A 47 -14.51 -7.78 -22.02
N ASP A 48 -14.62 -6.77 -22.89
CA ASP A 48 -13.89 -6.67 -24.15
C ASP A 48 -12.75 -5.64 -23.96
N ALA A 49 -11.52 -6.13 -23.89
CA ALA A 49 -10.29 -5.35 -23.77
C ALA A 49 -9.56 -5.19 -25.13
N THR A 50 -10.21 -5.50 -26.25
CA THR A 50 -9.58 -5.37 -27.57
C THR A 50 -9.19 -3.94 -27.92
N GLU A 51 -9.83 -2.93 -27.29
CA GLU A 51 -9.49 -1.52 -27.38
C GLU A 51 -8.58 -1.02 -26.24
N ALA A 52 -7.98 -1.91 -25.44
CA ALA A 52 -6.96 -1.53 -24.43
C ALA A 52 -5.81 -0.67 -25.02
N PRO A 53 -5.33 -0.89 -26.27
CA PRO A 53 -4.39 0.02 -26.93
C PRO A 53 -4.87 1.47 -27.04
N ARG A 54 -6.19 1.70 -27.02
CA ARG A 54 -6.84 3.01 -26.97
C ARG A 54 -7.24 3.43 -25.55
N LYS A 55 -6.88 2.62 -24.54
CA LYS A 55 -7.20 2.83 -23.13
C LYS A 55 -8.70 2.77 -22.81
N ILE A 56 -9.46 1.96 -23.56
CA ILE A 56 -10.90 1.74 -23.37
C ILE A 56 -11.17 0.26 -23.14
N PHE A 57 -11.96 -0.03 -22.10
CA PHE A 57 -12.45 -1.37 -21.77
C PHE A 57 -13.96 -1.34 -21.76
N HIS A 58 -14.59 -2.22 -22.52
CA HIS A 58 -16.03 -2.33 -22.60
C HIS A 58 -16.51 -3.47 -21.72
N ALA A 59 -17.47 -3.21 -20.84
CA ALA A 59 -18.06 -4.22 -19.99
C ALA A 59 -19.56 -4.35 -20.22
N LYS A 60 -20.03 -5.59 -20.22
CA LYS A 60 -21.44 -5.95 -20.24
C LYS A 60 -21.75 -6.87 -19.09
N LEU A 61 -22.78 -6.53 -18.31
CA LEU A 61 -23.21 -7.30 -17.15
C LEU A 61 -24.67 -7.71 -17.32
N THR A 62 -24.98 -8.93 -16.84
CA THR A 62 -26.37 -9.34 -16.62
C THR A 62 -26.57 -9.51 -15.12
N ILE A 63 -27.39 -8.67 -14.55
CA ILE A 63 -27.63 -8.56 -13.09
C ILE A 63 -29.05 -9.09 -12.79
N PRO A 64 -29.21 -10.13 -11.97
CA PRO A 64 -30.54 -10.55 -11.51
C PRO A 64 -31.27 -9.42 -10.81
N ALA A 65 -32.52 -9.20 -11.18
CA ALA A 65 -33.33 -8.09 -10.70
C ALA A 65 -34.73 -8.55 -10.29
N SER A 66 -35.41 -7.70 -9.57
CA SER A 66 -36.86 -7.84 -9.26
C SER A 66 -37.53 -6.50 -9.58
N PRO A 67 -38.83 -6.48 -9.89
CA PRO A 67 -39.55 -5.23 -10.12
C PRO A 67 -39.40 -4.23 -8.97
N GLY A 68 -39.28 -2.94 -9.30
CA GLY A 68 -39.05 -1.84 -8.37
C GLY A 68 -37.65 -1.23 -8.56
N THR A 69 -37.13 -0.57 -7.55
CA THR A 69 -35.79 0.07 -7.63
C THR A 69 -34.69 -0.94 -7.36
N LEU A 70 -33.84 -1.22 -8.35
CA LEU A 70 -32.58 -1.96 -8.20
C LEU A 70 -31.48 -0.95 -7.86
N THR A 71 -30.85 -1.12 -6.69
CA THR A 71 -29.64 -0.38 -6.34
C THR A 71 -28.43 -1.20 -6.69
N VAL A 72 -27.48 -0.60 -7.42
CA VAL A 72 -26.19 -1.21 -7.78
C VAL A 72 -25.06 -0.27 -7.40
N TYR A 73 -23.93 -0.87 -7.06
CA TYR A 73 -22.72 -0.19 -6.63
C TYR A 73 -21.58 -0.36 -7.64
N TYR A 74 -20.84 0.71 -7.87
CA TYR A 74 -19.47 0.63 -8.38
C TYR A 74 -18.54 0.54 -7.18
N PRO A 75 -17.52 -0.35 -7.16
CA PRO A 75 -16.63 -0.49 -6.01
C PRO A 75 -15.94 0.82 -5.63
N LYS A 76 -15.99 1.18 -4.34
CA LYS A 76 -15.53 2.47 -3.81
C LYS A 76 -14.30 2.34 -2.92
N TRP A 77 -14.37 1.49 -1.87
CA TRP A 77 -13.29 1.25 -0.94
C TRP A 77 -12.52 0.02 -1.36
N MET A 78 -11.33 0.24 -1.94
CA MET A 78 -10.55 -0.86 -2.49
C MET A 78 -9.56 -1.40 -1.46
N PRO A 79 -9.59 -2.73 -1.21
CA PRO A 79 -8.60 -3.36 -0.33
C PRO A 79 -7.17 -3.13 -0.83
N GLY A 80 -6.28 -2.70 0.07
CA GLY A 80 -4.90 -2.35 -0.25
C GLY A 80 -4.69 -0.91 -0.68
N GLU A 81 -5.74 -0.22 -1.13
CA GLU A 81 -5.65 1.19 -1.53
C GLU A 81 -5.98 2.18 -0.39
N HIS A 82 -6.37 1.70 0.79
CA HIS A 82 -6.61 2.45 2.03
C HIS A 82 -7.51 3.68 1.89
N GLY A 83 -8.43 3.69 0.93
CA GLY A 83 -9.28 4.84 0.68
C GLY A 83 -10.45 4.57 -0.26
N PRO A 84 -11.34 5.56 -0.46
CA PRO A 84 -12.43 5.49 -1.42
C PRO A 84 -11.94 5.77 -2.85
N THR A 85 -11.02 4.97 -3.33
CA THR A 85 -10.23 5.17 -4.55
C THR A 85 -10.86 4.60 -5.82
N GLY A 86 -11.97 3.86 -5.71
CA GLY A 86 -12.66 3.30 -6.87
C GLY A 86 -12.93 4.37 -7.94
N PRO A 87 -12.38 4.21 -9.19
CA PRO A 87 -12.25 5.29 -10.17
C PRO A 87 -13.57 5.58 -10.92
N VAL A 88 -14.60 5.97 -10.20
CA VAL A 88 -15.94 6.27 -10.77
C VAL A 88 -15.94 7.46 -11.74
N GLN A 89 -14.93 8.32 -11.68
CA GLN A 89 -14.72 9.43 -12.64
C GLN A 89 -14.34 8.91 -14.04
N ASP A 90 -13.76 7.70 -14.14
CA ASP A 90 -13.33 7.07 -15.38
C ASP A 90 -14.38 6.11 -15.95
N LEU A 91 -15.53 6.01 -15.29
CA LEU A 91 -16.71 5.28 -15.75
C LEU A 91 -17.45 6.10 -16.82
N ALA A 92 -17.59 5.55 -18.01
CA ALA A 92 -18.31 6.16 -19.12
C ALA A 92 -19.35 5.20 -19.72
N GLY A 93 -20.18 5.68 -20.64
CA GLY A 93 -21.10 4.86 -21.43
C GLY A 93 -22.14 4.09 -20.61
N LEU A 94 -22.35 4.40 -19.33
CA LEU A 94 -23.25 3.65 -18.45
C LEU A 94 -24.70 3.67 -18.97
N LYS A 95 -25.22 2.48 -19.23
CA LYS A 95 -26.56 2.28 -19.75
C LYS A 95 -27.16 1.01 -19.17
N PHE A 96 -28.44 1.08 -18.77
CA PHE A 96 -29.19 -0.08 -18.32
C PHE A 96 -30.31 -0.40 -19.31
N THR A 97 -30.47 -1.68 -19.63
CA THR A 97 -31.49 -2.17 -20.55
C THR A 97 -32.15 -3.44 -19.98
N SER A 98 -33.36 -3.73 -20.46
CA SER A 98 -33.99 -5.01 -20.28
C SER A 98 -34.88 -5.29 -21.50
N ASN A 99 -34.82 -6.50 -22.07
CA ASN A 99 -35.56 -6.89 -23.27
C ASN A 99 -35.39 -5.88 -24.43
N GLY A 100 -34.19 -5.29 -24.58
CA GLY A 100 -33.86 -4.30 -25.59
C GLY A 100 -34.36 -2.88 -25.31
N GLN A 101 -35.07 -2.65 -24.22
CA GLN A 101 -35.55 -1.31 -23.84
C GLN A 101 -34.60 -0.67 -22.81
N THR A 102 -34.33 0.63 -23.00
CA THR A 102 -33.52 1.40 -22.03
C THR A 102 -34.32 1.66 -20.76
N LEU A 103 -33.73 1.40 -19.61
CA LEU A 103 -34.29 1.66 -18.30
C LEU A 103 -33.86 3.02 -17.79
N THR A 104 -34.76 3.68 -17.02
CA THR A 104 -34.43 4.91 -16.32
C THR A 104 -33.55 4.61 -15.12
N TRP A 105 -32.50 5.38 -14.95
CA TRP A 105 -31.63 5.28 -13.79
C TRP A 105 -31.19 6.67 -13.31
N ARG A 106 -30.76 6.75 -12.07
CA ARG A 106 -30.16 7.95 -11.49
C ARG A 106 -28.98 7.60 -10.62
N ARG A 107 -28.01 8.49 -10.52
CA ARG A 107 -26.94 8.41 -9.54
C ARG A 107 -27.49 8.84 -8.17
N ASP A 108 -27.01 8.25 -7.08
CA ASP A 108 -27.29 8.70 -5.73
C ASP A 108 -26.69 10.10 -5.51
N LEU A 109 -27.40 10.94 -4.72
CA LEU A 109 -26.98 12.33 -4.50
C LEU A 109 -25.91 12.48 -3.40
N GLU A 110 -25.80 11.50 -2.50
CA GLU A 110 -24.85 11.51 -1.39
C GLU A 110 -23.65 10.59 -1.65
N ASP A 111 -23.85 9.52 -2.44
CA ASP A 111 -22.80 8.56 -2.78
C ASP A 111 -22.68 8.38 -4.29
N GLY A 112 -21.72 9.05 -4.89
CA GLY A 112 -21.47 9.04 -6.34
C GLY A 112 -21.15 7.67 -6.96
N TRP A 113 -20.84 6.66 -6.17
CA TRP A 113 -20.61 5.27 -6.61
C TRP A 113 -21.87 4.41 -6.62
N THR A 114 -23.02 4.95 -6.23
CA THR A 114 -24.30 4.26 -6.13
C THR A 114 -25.25 4.69 -7.25
N PHE A 115 -25.90 3.71 -7.86
CA PHE A 115 -26.88 3.92 -8.94
C PHE A 115 -28.19 3.22 -8.63
N HIS A 116 -29.31 3.88 -8.94
CA HIS A 116 -30.67 3.37 -8.78
C HIS A 116 -31.32 3.21 -10.14
N VAL A 117 -31.80 2.00 -10.43
CA VAL A 117 -32.43 1.65 -11.72
C VAL A 117 -33.87 1.26 -11.49
N GLU A 118 -34.80 1.85 -12.24
CA GLU A 118 -36.23 1.51 -12.18
C GLU A 118 -36.50 0.27 -13.02
N VAL A 119 -36.79 -0.85 -12.35
CA VAL A 119 -37.04 -2.15 -12.99
C VAL A 119 -38.52 -2.36 -13.17
N PRO A 120 -39.02 -2.52 -14.43
CA PRO A 120 -40.44 -2.72 -14.73
C PRO A 120 -40.99 -4.03 -14.15
N ALA A 121 -42.32 -4.15 -14.06
CA ALA A 121 -42.97 -5.40 -13.74
C ALA A 121 -42.55 -6.51 -14.71
N GLU A 122 -42.45 -7.75 -14.21
CA GLU A 122 -42.09 -8.96 -14.98
C GLU A 122 -40.63 -9.03 -15.47
N VAL A 123 -39.79 -8.03 -15.17
CA VAL A 123 -38.35 -8.09 -15.45
C VAL A 123 -37.63 -8.85 -14.35
N THR A 124 -36.86 -9.86 -14.72
CA THR A 124 -36.08 -10.72 -13.81
C THR A 124 -34.58 -10.51 -13.90
N SER A 125 -34.12 -9.74 -14.89
CA SER A 125 -32.70 -9.36 -15.06
C SER A 125 -32.57 -8.04 -15.78
N VAL A 126 -31.53 -7.29 -15.40
CA VAL A 126 -31.12 -6.02 -16.03
C VAL A 126 -29.77 -6.23 -16.69
N GLU A 127 -29.63 -5.80 -17.92
CA GLU A 127 -28.36 -5.70 -18.61
C GLU A 127 -27.76 -4.31 -18.32
N ALA A 128 -26.51 -4.27 -17.88
CA ALA A 128 -25.73 -3.04 -17.77
C ALA A 128 -24.59 -3.06 -18.78
N SER A 129 -24.37 -1.96 -19.47
CA SER A 129 -23.13 -1.73 -20.26
C SER A 129 -22.43 -0.51 -19.72
N LEU A 130 -21.11 -0.56 -19.67
CA LEU A 130 -20.26 0.54 -19.25
C LEU A 130 -18.90 0.43 -19.94
N ASP A 131 -18.21 1.56 -19.99
CA ASP A 131 -16.83 1.67 -20.44
C ASP A 131 -15.97 2.17 -19.27
N PHE A 132 -14.81 1.57 -19.09
CA PHE A 132 -13.75 2.13 -18.26
C PHE A 132 -12.72 2.77 -19.19
N ILE A 133 -12.38 4.03 -18.90
CA ILE A 133 -11.38 4.80 -19.65
C ILE A 133 -10.13 4.89 -18.79
N SER A 134 -9.13 4.05 -19.07
CA SER A 134 -7.85 4.12 -18.35
C SER A 134 -7.18 5.47 -18.60
N PRO A 135 -6.66 6.14 -17.57
CA PRO A 135 -5.91 7.39 -17.74
C PRO A 135 -4.75 7.24 -18.73
N ALA A 136 -4.44 8.32 -19.44
CA ALA A 136 -3.35 8.34 -20.42
C ALA A 136 -1.96 8.59 -19.78
N GLY A 137 -1.95 8.94 -18.52
CA GLY A 137 -0.80 9.28 -17.69
C GLY A 137 -1.27 10.11 -16.51
N GLY A 138 -0.36 10.63 -15.71
CA GLY A 138 -0.66 11.44 -14.52
C GLY A 138 -0.13 10.77 -13.24
N GLU A 139 -0.35 11.42 -12.11
CA GLU A 139 0.15 11.00 -10.81
C GLU A 139 -0.79 10.03 -10.05
N ALA A 140 -1.97 9.72 -10.64
CA ALA A 140 -2.90 8.78 -10.04
C ALA A 140 -2.28 7.38 -9.96
N MET A 141 -2.45 6.73 -8.81
CA MET A 141 -1.89 5.42 -8.49
C MET A 141 -2.99 4.35 -8.40
N TYR A 142 -2.57 3.11 -8.20
CA TYR A 142 -3.46 1.95 -8.04
C TYR A 142 -4.45 1.81 -9.20
N THR A 143 -5.68 1.41 -8.91
CA THR A 143 -6.71 1.20 -9.95
C THR A 143 -7.21 2.49 -10.59
N SER A 144 -6.89 3.66 -10.02
CA SER A 144 -7.14 4.97 -10.62
C SER A 144 -6.01 5.44 -11.56
N GLY A 145 -4.90 4.73 -11.63
CA GLY A 145 -3.74 5.08 -12.45
C GLY A 145 -3.79 4.52 -13.87
N ALA A 146 -2.89 5.00 -14.72
CA ALA A 146 -2.73 4.48 -16.06
C ALA A 146 -2.42 2.97 -16.02
N SER A 147 -3.17 2.16 -16.78
CA SER A 147 -3.07 0.69 -16.76
C SER A 147 -2.92 0.04 -18.12
N ALA A 148 -2.79 0.82 -19.19
CA ALA A 148 -2.72 0.28 -20.54
C ALA A 148 -1.79 1.05 -21.46
N THR A 149 -1.09 0.32 -22.35
CA THR A 149 -0.30 0.81 -23.47
C THR A 149 -0.79 0.19 -24.78
N ASP A 150 -0.10 0.39 -25.88
CA ASP A 150 -0.39 -0.31 -27.13
C ASP A 150 0.16 -1.76 -27.15
N LYS A 151 0.86 -2.19 -26.09
CA LYS A 151 1.51 -3.51 -25.99
C LYS A 151 1.03 -4.34 -24.81
N LEU A 152 0.56 -3.71 -23.74
CA LEU A 152 0.15 -4.40 -22.50
C LEU A 152 -1.02 -3.69 -21.80
N THR A 153 -1.65 -4.42 -20.89
CA THR A 153 -2.59 -3.85 -19.92
C THR A 153 -2.65 -4.69 -18.65
N VAL A 154 -2.98 -4.02 -17.55
CA VAL A 154 -3.39 -4.67 -16.31
C VAL A 154 -4.86 -4.32 -16.04
N LEU A 155 -5.71 -5.34 -16.06
CA LEU A 155 -7.13 -5.21 -15.77
C LEU A 155 -7.37 -5.48 -14.28
N ALA A 156 -7.79 -4.46 -13.54
CA ALA A 156 -8.39 -4.60 -12.23
C ALA A 156 -9.92 -4.69 -12.40
N TRP A 157 -10.52 -5.80 -11.97
CA TRP A 157 -11.94 -6.08 -12.22
C TRP A 157 -12.89 -5.05 -11.60
N ASN A 158 -12.51 -4.41 -10.48
CA ASN A 158 -13.31 -3.35 -9.85
C ASN A 158 -13.58 -2.16 -10.78
N THR A 159 -12.76 -1.95 -11.81
CA THR A 159 -12.92 -0.84 -12.74
C THR A 159 -14.01 -1.07 -13.80
N VAL A 160 -14.41 -2.33 -14.01
CA VAL A 160 -15.29 -2.75 -15.11
C VAL A 160 -16.58 -3.45 -14.65
N LEU A 161 -16.96 -3.33 -13.38
CA LEU A 161 -18.13 -4.02 -12.85
C LEU A 161 -19.06 -3.14 -12.02
N LEU A 162 -20.30 -3.60 -11.92
CA LEU A 162 -21.31 -3.17 -10.96
C LEU A 162 -21.81 -4.41 -10.19
N TYR A 163 -22.18 -4.22 -8.92
CA TYR A 163 -22.76 -5.31 -8.12
C TYR A 163 -24.00 -4.85 -7.36
N PRO A 164 -25.00 -5.76 -7.15
CA PRO A 164 -26.25 -5.40 -6.50
C PRO A 164 -26.08 -5.16 -4.99
N ALA A 165 -26.78 -4.17 -4.47
CA ALA A 165 -26.82 -3.85 -3.05
C ALA A 165 -27.52 -4.95 -2.21
N GLY A 166 -27.17 -4.98 -0.92
CA GLY A 166 -27.83 -5.84 0.07
C GLY A 166 -27.19 -7.21 0.27
N TRP A 167 -25.99 -7.43 -0.27
CA TRP A 167 -25.20 -8.65 -0.16
C TRP A 167 -23.77 -8.30 0.22
N THR A 168 -23.10 -9.25 0.89
CA THR A 168 -21.65 -9.11 1.08
C THR A 168 -20.90 -9.45 -0.21
N SER A 169 -19.67 -8.93 -0.36
CA SER A 169 -18.81 -9.24 -1.51
C SER A 169 -18.46 -10.73 -1.63
N GLY A 170 -18.45 -11.46 -0.51
CA GLY A 170 -18.26 -12.91 -0.49
C GLY A 170 -19.48 -13.71 -0.97
N GLU A 171 -20.69 -13.15 -0.86
CA GLU A 171 -21.94 -13.81 -1.28
C GLU A 171 -22.23 -13.63 -2.76
N VAL A 172 -22.05 -12.41 -3.30
CA VAL A 172 -22.30 -12.13 -4.73
C VAL A 172 -21.34 -12.96 -5.59
N GLN A 173 -21.89 -13.71 -6.54
CA GLN A 173 -21.11 -14.54 -7.45
C GLN A 173 -20.97 -13.88 -8.82
N PHE A 174 -19.84 -14.12 -9.47
CA PHE A 174 -19.57 -13.64 -10.83
C PHE A 174 -19.17 -14.81 -11.75
N GLU A 175 -19.71 -14.78 -12.96
CA GLU A 175 -19.26 -15.57 -14.10
C GLU A 175 -18.62 -14.60 -15.09
N ALA A 176 -17.28 -14.53 -15.05
CA ALA A 176 -16.53 -13.56 -15.83
C ALA A 176 -15.95 -14.16 -17.11
N SER A 177 -15.87 -13.33 -18.16
CA SER A 177 -15.13 -13.60 -19.38
C SER A 177 -14.36 -12.34 -19.82
N LEU A 178 -13.23 -12.57 -20.51
CA LEU A 178 -12.35 -11.51 -21.00
C LEU A 178 -11.97 -11.80 -22.45
N LYS A 179 -12.12 -10.80 -23.30
CA LYS A 179 -11.63 -10.82 -24.66
C LYS A 179 -10.44 -9.87 -24.80
N LEU A 180 -9.30 -10.40 -25.21
CA LEU A 180 -8.04 -9.68 -25.36
C LEU A 180 -7.78 -9.28 -26.83
N PRO A 181 -6.87 -8.33 -27.11
CA PRO A 181 -6.34 -8.13 -28.44
C PRO A 181 -5.74 -9.43 -29.00
N ASP A 182 -5.83 -9.62 -30.31
CA ASP A 182 -5.33 -10.83 -30.97
C ASP A 182 -3.82 -11.02 -30.73
N GLY A 183 -3.44 -12.23 -30.33
CA GLY A 183 -2.05 -12.61 -30.08
C GLY A 183 -1.50 -12.18 -28.71
N TRP A 184 -2.27 -11.45 -27.90
CA TRP A 184 -1.88 -11.15 -26.53
C TRP A 184 -1.97 -12.39 -25.64
N LYS A 185 -1.05 -12.48 -24.70
CA LYS A 185 -1.01 -13.48 -23.63
C LYS A 185 -1.44 -12.84 -22.32
N PHE A 186 -1.76 -13.65 -21.32
CA PHE A 186 -2.15 -13.15 -20.00
C PHE A 186 -1.65 -14.04 -18.87
N ALA A 187 -1.61 -13.49 -17.67
CA ALA A 187 -1.40 -14.15 -16.39
C ALA A 187 -2.40 -13.61 -15.36
N THR A 188 -2.88 -14.47 -14.47
CA THR A 188 -3.86 -14.13 -13.43
C THR A 188 -3.99 -15.29 -12.44
N PRO A 189 -4.23 -15.04 -11.14
CA PRO A 189 -4.59 -16.09 -10.19
C PRO A 189 -6.03 -16.62 -10.38
N LEU A 190 -6.85 -15.96 -11.24
CA LEU A 190 -8.24 -16.36 -11.45
C LEU A 190 -8.32 -17.66 -12.26
N PRO A 191 -8.95 -18.74 -11.75
CA PRO A 191 -8.98 -20.02 -12.43
C PRO A 191 -9.70 -19.96 -13.79
N VAL A 192 -9.01 -20.41 -14.84
CA VAL A 192 -9.52 -20.45 -16.22
C VAL A 192 -10.31 -21.74 -16.45
N THR A 193 -11.50 -21.63 -17.04
CA THR A 193 -12.31 -22.79 -17.44
C THR A 193 -12.12 -23.16 -18.90
N SER A 194 -11.96 -22.15 -19.77
CA SER A 194 -11.71 -22.37 -21.19
C SER A 194 -11.10 -21.14 -21.83
N GLN A 195 -10.34 -21.36 -22.92
CA GLN A 195 -9.82 -20.32 -23.78
C GLN A 195 -10.05 -20.71 -25.25
N SER A 196 -10.56 -19.78 -26.05
CA SER A 196 -10.77 -19.97 -27.50
C SER A 196 -10.31 -18.70 -28.23
N GLY A 197 -9.16 -18.79 -28.87
CA GLY A 197 -8.52 -17.62 -29.46
C GLY A 197 -8.19 -16.56 -28.42
N SER A 198 -8.72 -15.35 -28.61
CA SER A 198 -8.55 -14.22 -27.71
C SER A 198 -9.60 -14.15 -26.58
N GLU A 199 -10.59 -15.05 -26.55
CA GLU A 199 -11.63 -15.11 -25.52
C GLU A 199 -11.27 -16.11 -24.42
N VAL A 200 -11.30 -15.65 -23.16
CA VAL A 200 -11.03 -16.42 -21.94
C VAL A 200 -12.27 -16.43 -21.06
N LYS A 201 -12.64 -17.61 -20.54
CA LYS A 201 -13.71 -17.76 -19.54
C LYS A 201 -13.14 -18.27 -18.23
N PHE A 202 -13.60 -17.70 -17.14
CA PHE A 202 -13.12 -18.01 -15.80
C PHE A 202 -14.13 -18.86 -15.02
N GLN A 203 -13.68 -19.49 -13.95
CA GLN A 203 -14.58 -20.12 -12.99
C GLN A 203 -15.50 -19.08 -12.35
N ARG A 204 -16.71 -19.55 -11.98
CA ARG A 204 -17.59 -18.75 -11.15
C ARG A 204 -16.95 -18.60 -9.76
N VAL A 205 -16.78 -17.35 -9.34
CA VAL A 205 -16.15 -16.97 -8.06
C VAL A 205 -16.96 -15.88 -7.37
N SER A 206 -16.67 -15.64 -6.10
CA SER A 206 -17.24 -14.51 -5.37
C SER A 206 -16.73 -13.17 -5.92
N LEU A 207 -17.47 -12.09 -5.69
CA LEU A 207 -17.01 -10.73 -6.01
C LEU A 207 -15.67 -10.43 -5.32
N THR A 208 -15.48 -10.87 -4.06
CA THR A 208 -14.21 -10.74 -3.35
C THR A 208 -13.06 -11.37 -4.13
N THR A 209 -13.22 -12.63 -4.55
CA THR A 209 -12.18 -13.35 -5.31
C THR A 209 -11.93 -12.71 -6.66
N LEU A 210 -12.99 -12.29 -7.37
CA LEU A 210 -12.84 -11.64 -8.67
C LEU A 210 -12.01 -10.35 -8.58
N VAL A 211 -12.36 -9.45 -7.68
CA VAL A 211 -11.66 -8.17 -7.48
C VAL A 211 -10.22 -8.39 -7.00
N ASP A 212 -9.98 -9.43 -6.21
CA ASP A 212 -8.66 -9.81 -5.70
C ASP A 212 -7.81 -10.62 -6.71
N SER A 213 -8.22 -10.71 -7.98
CA SER A 213 -7.57 -11.51 -9.02
C SER A 213 -7.36 -10.68 -10.31
N PRO A 214 -6.45 -9.69 -10.31
CA PRO A 214 -6.20 -8.88 -11.51
C PRO A 214 -5.66 -9.74 -12.66
N VAL A 215 -5.70 -9.18 -13.87
CA VAL A 215 -5.19 -9.83 -15.08
C VAL A 215 -4.12 -8.94 -15.71
N SER A 216 -2.87 -9.38 -15.68
CA SER A 216 -1.80 -8.82 -16.50
C SER A 216 -1.83 -9.44 -17.88
N SER A 217 -1.82 -8.64 -18.93
CA SER A 217 -1.84 -9.14 -20.30
C SER A 217 -1.04 -8.26 -21.26
N GLY A 218 -0.52 -8.87 -22.32
CA GLY A 218 0.25 -8.13 -23.32
C GLY A 218 0.78 -8.98 -24.45
N GLN A 219 1.36 -8.29 -25.42
CA GLN A 219 2.02 -8.91 -26.56
C GLN A 219 3.27 -9.71 -26.12
N PHE A 220 3.97 -9.22 -25.11
CA PHE A 220 5.20 -9.80 -24.59
C PHE A 220 5.01 -10.24 -23.15
N LEU A 221 5.02 -11.54 -22.93
CA LEU A 221 4.91 -12.17 -21.61
C LEU A 221 6.00 -13.22 -21.44
N ARG A 222 6.68 -13.21 -20.29
CA ARG A 222 7.61 -14.24 -19.84
C ARG A 222 7.18 -14.75 -18.47
N VAL A 223 7.03 -16.07 -18.35
CA VAL A 223 6.73 -16.75 -17.08
C VAL A 223 8.02 -17.40 -16.56
N VAL A 224 8.30 -17.22 -15.28
CA VAL A 224 9.44 -17.82 -14.59
C VAL A 224 8.94 -18.57 -13.37
N GLU A 225 9.07 -19.89 -13.35
CA GLU A 225 8.76 -20.70 -12.17
C GLU A 225 9.71 -20.34 -11.02
N LEU A 226 9.15 -20.02 -9.86
CA LEU A 226 9.88 -19.74 -8.63
C LEU A 226 9.85 -20.94 -7.67
N ALA A 227 8.68 -21.59 -7.52
CA ALA A 227 8.50 -22.81 -6.75
C ALA A 227 7.44 -23.71 -7.39
N PRO A 228 7.59 -25.06 -7.29
CA PRO A 228 6.64 -25.98 -7.89
C PRO A 228 5.49 -26.42 -6.96
N ASN A 229 5.62 -26.24 -5.64
CA ASN A 229 4.63 -26.75 -4.68
C ASN A 229 4.59 -25.93 -3.37
N PRO A 230 3.54 -25.10 -3.18
CA PRO A 230 2.54 -24.77 -4.19
C PRO A 230 3.21 -24.11 -5.41
N PRO A 231 2.54 -24.11 -6.59
CA PRO A 231 3.07 -23.39 -7.75
C PRO A 231 3.16 -21.90 -7.47
N GLU A 232 4.34 -21.33 -7.72
CA GLU A 232 4.58 -19.90 -7.57
C GLU A 232 5.36 -19.41 -8.79
N GLU A 233 4.82 -18.42 -9.49
CA GLU A 233 5.32 -17.95 -10.78
C GLU A 233 5.53 -16.44 -10.79
N LEU A 234 6.61 -16.00 -11.43
CA LEU A 234 6.82 -14.59 -11.78
C LEU A 234 6.40 -14.36 -13.22
N ASP A 235 5.28 -13.68 -13.37
CA ASP A 235 4.63 -13.40 -14.65
C ASP A 235 4.98 -11.99 -15.10
N ILE A 236 5.89 -11.86 -16.08
CA ILE A 236 6.46 -10.59 -16.49
C ILE A 236 5.84 -10.16 -17.81
N VAL A 237 5.09 -9.06 -17.80
CA VAL A 237 4.56 -8.39 -18.99
C VAL A 237 5.33 -7.10 -19.22
N ALA A 238 5.72 -6.83 -20.48
CA ALA A 238 6.53 -5.66 -20.80
C ALA A 238 6.12 -5.00 -22.12
N ASP A 239 6.49 -3.72 -22.30
CA ASP A 239 6.26 -2.99 -23.55
C ASP A 239 7.16 -3.46 -24.69
N SER A 240 8.30 -4.07 -24.39
CA SER A 240 9.21 -4.61 -25.42
C SER A 240 9.80 -5.97 -25.07
N PRO A 241 10.19 -6.77 -26.09
CA PRO A 241 10.93 -8.01 -25.83
C PRO A 241 12.32 -7.77 -25.21
N ALA A 242 12.89 -6.57 -25.36
CA ALA A 242 14.18 -6.21 -24.77
C ALA A 242 14.13 -6.21 -23.25
N ALA A 243 13.05 -5.72 -22.65
CA ALA A 243 12.82 -5.74 -21.20
C ALA A 243 12.74 -7.16 -20.64
N LEU A 244 12.35 -8.14 -21.44
CA LEU A 244 12.28 -9.56 -21.06
C LEU A 244 13.59 -10.34 -21.28
N ASN A 245 14.58 -9.72 -21.93
CA ASN A 245 15.87 -10.39 -22.21
C ASN A 245 16.80 -10.34 -20.98
N VAL A 246 16.40 -11.01 -19.94
CA VAL A 246 17.07 -11.06 -18.63
C VAL A 246 17.69 -12.44 -18.44
N PRO A 247 18.97 -12.54 -18.04
CA PRO A 247 19.60 -13.82 -17.69
C PRO A 247 18.83 -14.55 -16.58
N ILE A 248 18.80 -15.89 -16.65
CA ILE A 248 17.99 -16.69 -15.71
C ILE A 248 18.50 -16.56 -14.27
N GLU A 249 19.77 -16.24 -14.09
CA GLU A 249 20.43 -16.07 -12.79
C GLU A 249 19.88 -14.87 -12.01
N VAL A 250 19.38 -13.86 -12.70
CA VAL A 250 18.74 -12.69 -12.08
C VAL A 250 17.51 -13.09 -11.27
N PHE A 251 16.90 -14.24 -11.58
CA PHE A 251 15.73 -14.74 -10.87
C PHE A 251 16.05 -15.64 -9.66
N ASN A 252 17.32 -15.94 -9.40
CA ASN A 252 17.70 -16.76 -8.24
C ASN A 252 17.32 -16.11 -6.90
N PRO A 253 17.54 -14.80 -6.66
CA PRO A 253 17.07 -14.15 -5.45
C PRO A 253 15.54 -14.19 -5.28
N TYR A 254 14.76 -14.18 -6.36
CA TYR A 254 13.28 -14.31 -6.28
C TYR A 254 12.86 -15.73 -5.87
N ARG A 255 13.56 -16.78 -6.33
CA ARG A 255 13.36 -18.15 -5.83
C ARG A 255 13.70 -18.27 -4.36
N GLU A 256 14.80 -17.63 -3.96
CA GLU A 256 15.21 -17.61 -2.55
C GLU A 256 14.25 -16.77 -1.70
N LEU A 257 13.62 -15.71 -2.23
CA LEU A 257 12.56 -14.98 -1.55
C LEU A 257 11.41 -15.91 -1.14
N VAL A 258 10.90 -16.73 -2.07
CA VAL A 258 9.87 -17.72 -1.80
C VAL A 258 10.30 -18.68 -0.70
N ASN A 259 11.51 -19.24 -0.80
CA ASN A 259 12.07 -20.16 0.20
C ASN A 259 12.17 -19.51 1.59
N GLN A 260 12.66 -18.29 1.67
CA GLN A 260 12.82 -17.57 2.94
C GLN A 260 11.47 -17.14 3.56
N ALA A 261 10.49 -16.79 2.75
CA ALA A 261 9.13 -16.49 3.25
C ALA A 261 8.45 -17.75 3.80
N GLN A 262 8.60 -18.90 3.14
CA GLN A 262 8.09 -20.19 3.64
C GLN A 262 8.72 -20.55 5.00
N LYS A 263 10.01 -20.29 5.19
CA LYS A 263 10.68 -20.50 6.49
C LYS A 263 10.20 -19.52 7.55
N LEU A 264 9.99 -18.25 7.17
CA LEU A 264 9.53 -17.21 8.09
C LEU A 264 8.13 -17.50 8.64
N PHE A 265 7.18 -17.84 7.78
CA PHE A 265 5.78 -18.04 8.17
C PHE A 265 5.44 -19.49 8.55
N GLY A 266 6.11 -20.47 7.96
CA GLY A 266 5.88 -21.90 8.22
C GLY A 266 4.57 -22.45 7.68
N ALA A 267 3.80 -21.66 6.93
CA ALA A 267 2.55 -22.06 6.29
C ALA A 267 2.24 -21.20 5.08
N GLN A 268 1.38 -21.70 4.18
CA GLN A 268 0.80 -20.94 3.08
C GLN A 268 -0.72 -20.88 3.21
N HIS A 269 -1.32 -19.76 2.74
CA HIS A 269 -2.75 -19.51 2.77
C HIS A 269 -3.31 -19.20 1.38
N PHE A 270 -2.67 -19.75 0.35
CA PHE A 270 -3.02 -19.64 -1.06
C PHE A 270 -2.91 -21.02 -1.74
N ARG A 271 -3.53 -21.19 -2.92
CA ARG A 271 -3.48 -22.42 -3.75
C ARG A 271 -2.24 -22.42 -4.65
N ASP A 272 -1.99 -21.29 -5.25
CA ASP A 272 -0.87 -20.91 -6.10
C ASP A 272 -0.59 -19.43 -5.89
N TYR A 273 0.53 -18.90 -6.38
CA TYR A 273 0.84 -17.49 -6.24
C TYR A 273 1.46 -16.92 -7.52
N HIS A 274 0.87 -15.82 -8.02
CA HIS A 274 1.29 -15.14 -9.21
C HIS A 274 1.90 -13.77 -8.88
N PHE A 275 3.22 -13.63 -9.04
CA PHE A 275 3.87 -12.33 -9.01
C PHE A 275 3.63 -11.64 -10.36
N LEU A 276 2.56 -10.87 -10.49
CA LEU A 276 2.23 -10.14 -11.73
C LEU A 276 3.13 -8.91 -11.82
N TYR A 277 4.08 -8.94 -12.74
CA TYR A 277 5.14 -7.95 -12.85
C TYR A 277 5.02 -7.21 -14.17
N THR A 278 4.63 -5.93 -14.10
CA THR A 278 4.47 -5.08 -15.29
C THR A 278 5.65 -4.14 -15.44
N LEU A 279 6.34 -4.22 -16.56
CA LEU A 279 7.52 -3.41 -16.89
C LEU A 279 7.18 -2.42 -18.01
N SER A 280 6.91 -1.17 -17.65
CA SER A 280 6.48 -0.12 -18.58
C SER A 280 6.74 1.26 -17.99
N ASP A 281 7.24 2.19 -18.80
CA ASP A 281 7.38 3.60 -18.43
C ASP A 281 6.08 4.41 -18.66
N HIS A 282 4.97 3.74 -19.07
CA HIS A 282 3.73 4.37 -19.52
C HIS A 282 2.50 3.98 -18.70
N VAL A 283 2.66 3.17 -17.65
CA VAL A 283 1.64 2.85 -16.66
C VAL A 283 2.01 3.41 -15.30
N ALA A 284 1.06 3.50 -14.39
CA ALA A 284 1.35 3.91 -13.01
C ALA A 284 2.24 2.89 -12.31
N HIS A 285 3.25 3.34 -11.55
CA HIS A 285 4.18 2.48 -10.81
C HIS A 285 3.76 2.39 -9.34
N PHE A 286 3.54 1.17 -8.87
CA PHE A 286 3.17 0.84 -7.48
C PHE A 286 3.25 -0.68 -7.24
N GLY A 287 3.08 -1.10 -5.99
CA GLY A 287 2.68 -2.44 -5.61
C GLY A 287 1.25 -2.43 -5.10
N LEU A 288 0.53 -3.52 -5.33
CA LEU A 288 -0.79 -3.77 -4.75
C LEU A 288 -0.93 -5.27 -4.46
N GLU A 289 -1.17 -5.56 -3.22
CA GLU A 289 -1.25 -6.92 -2.73
C GLU A 289 -2.60 -7.58 -3.03
N HIS A 290 -2.55 -8.86 -3.35
CA HIS A 290 -3.68 -9.77 -3.49
C HIS A 290 -3.41 -11.07 -2.71
N HIS A 291 -4.45 -11.86 -2.44
CA HIS A 291 -4.28 -13.07 -1.62
C HIS A 291 -3.39 -14.12 -2.31
N GLU A 292 -3.59 -14.30 -3.61
CA GLU A 292 -2.90 -15.28 -4.45
C GLU A 292 -2.07 -14.62 -5.56
N ALA A 293 -1.85 -13.31 -5.47
CA ALA A 293 -1.01 -12.56 -6.39
C ALA A 293 -0.55 -11.25 -5.77
N ASN A 294 0.26 -10.52 -6.51
CA ASN A 294 0.42 -9.07 -6.39
C ASN A 294 0.40 -8.43 -7.78
N ASP A 295 0.03 -7.15 -7.87
CA ASP A 295 0.18 -6.31 -9.05
C ASP A 295 1.33 -5.33 -8.78
N SER A 296 2.51 -5.66 -9.32
CA SER A 296 3.73 -4.86 -9.14
C SER A 296 4.16 -4.25 -10.47
N ARG A 297 4.23 -2.92 -10.53
CA ARG A 297 4.52 -2.18 -11.76
C ARG A 297 5.74 -1.29 -11.59
N LEU A 298 6.71 -1.45 -12.47
CA LEU A 298 7.98 -0.73 -12.47
C LEU A 298 8.38 -0.30 -13.89
N GLY A 299 9.41 0.54 -13.97
CA GLY A 299 9.94 1.01 -15.24
C GLY A 299 10.38 -0.13 -16.17
N GLU A 300 10.28 0.08 -17.49
CA GLU A 300 10.53 -0.94 -18.50
C GLU A 300 11.91 -1.60 -18.34
N ARG A 301 12.93 -0.83 -17.96
CA ARG A 301 14.30 -1.32 -17.84
C ARG A 301 14.65 -1.96 -16.48
N TYR A 302 13.70 -2.02 -15.55
CA TYR A 302 13.97 -2.43 -14.17
C TYR A 302 14.76 -3.75 -14.04
N LEU A 303 14.37 -4.81 -14.75
CA LEU A 303 15.06 -6.11 -14.64
C LEU A 303 16.37 -6.18 -15.41
N VAL A 304 16.55 -5.40 -16.46
CA VAL A 304 17.79 -5.43 -17.28
C VAL A 304 18.87 -4.50 -16.73
N ASP A 305 18.50 -3.50 -15.94
CA ASP A 305 19.41 -2.53 -15.37
C ASP A 305 19.69 -2.83 -13.89
N PRO A 306 20.94 -3.15 -13.51
CA PRO A 306 21.30 -3.46 -12.13
C PRO A 306 21.05 -2.30 -11.16
N ASP A 307 21.25 -1.06 -11.59
CA ASP A 307 21.10 0.12 -10.74
C ASP A 307 19.62 0.38 -10.38
N LEU A 308 18.70 0.13 -11.32
CA LEU A 308 17.27 0.20 -11.07
C LEU A 308 16.79 -0.94 -10.17
N ARG A 309 17.37 -2.15 -10.27
CA ARG A 309 16.99 -3.27 -9.39
C ARG A 309 17.22 -2.99 -7.92
N ILE A 310 18.26 -2.23 -7.56
CA ILE A 310 18.53 -1.84 -6.18
C ILE A 310 17.38 -0.99 -5.62
N LEU A 311 16.81 -0.09 -6.43
CA LEU A 311 15.75 0.82 -6.02
C LEU A 311 14.45 0.07 -5.69
N GLY A 312 14.05 -0.87 -6.52
CA GLY A 312 12.79 -1.62 -6.38
C GLY A 312 12.92 -2.95 -5.62
N ALA A 313 14.10 -3.28 -5.08
CA ALA A 313 14.37 -4.60 -4.48
C ALA A 313 13.46 -4.96 -3.28
N GLY A 314 12.83 -3.98 -2.64
CA GLY A 314 11.90 -4.18 -1.53
C GLY A 314 10.44 -4.38 -1.96
N LEU A 315 10.06 -4.02 -3.20
CA LEU A 315 8.66 -4.02 -3.63
C LEU A 315 8.06 -5.44 -3.61
N LEU A 316 8.61 -6.35 -4.37
CA LEU A 316 8.08 -7.73 -4.43
C LEU A 316 8.05 -8.43 -3.07
N PRO A 317 9.10 -8.36 -2.23
CA PRO A 317 9.05 -8.91 -0.88
C PRO A 317 7.93 -8.32 -0.02
N HIS A 318 7.68 -7.01 -0.10
CA HIS A 318 6.61 -6.33 0.61
C HIS A 318 5.25 -6.89 0.19
N GLU A 319 4.94 -6.87 -1.11
CA GLU A 319 3.67 -7.37 -1.64
C GLU A 319 3.45 -8.86 -1.35
N TYR A 320 4.52 -9.66 -1.36
CA TYR A 320 4.43 -11.08 -1.06
C TYR A 320 4.10 -11.35 0.41
N VAL A 321 4.71 -10.60 1.34
CA VAL A 321 4.40 -10.68 2.77
C VAL A 321 2.92 -10.43 3.05
N HIS A 322 2.29 -9.56 2.28
CA HIS A 322 0.87 -9.25 2.43
C HIS A 322 -0.06 -10.46 2.25
N SER A 323 0.35 -11.52 1.53
CA SER A 323 -0.44 -12.74 1.48
C SER A 323 -0.74 -13.30 2.89
N TRP A 324 0.21 -13.15 3.82
CA TRP A 324 0.06 -13.52 5.24
C TRP A 324 -0.40 -12.35 6.11
N ASN A 325 0.30 -11.20 6.01
CA ASN A 325 0.05 -10.01 6.84
C ASN A 325 -0.80 -8.98 6.08
N GLY A 326 -2.09 -9.21 5.98
CA GLY A 326 -3.02 -8.34 5.24
C GLY A 326 -4.15 -9.12 4.60
N LYS A 327 -3.83 -10.12 3.79
CA LYS A 327 -4.86 -10.91 3.11
C LYS A 327 -5.36 -12.05 3.98
N TYR A 328 -4.48 -12.84 4.58
CA TYR A 328 -4.86 -13.87 5.56
C TYR A 328 -5.17 -13.25 6.93
N ARG A 329 -4.19 -12.64 7.61
CA ARG A 329 -4.40 -11.90 8.84
C ARG A 329 -4.66 -10.44 8.50
N ARG A 330 -5.89 -9.98 8.74
CA ARG A 330 -6.33 -8.63 8.35
C ARG A 330 -6.84 -7.87 9.57
N PRO A 331 -6.49 -6.58 9.77
CA PRO A 331 -7.13 -5.73 10.77
C PRO A 331 -8.65 -5.81 10.67
N ALA A 332 -9.32 -5.92 11.82
CA ALA A 332 -10.78 -6.01 11.84
C ALA A 332 -11.46 -4.79 11.18
N GLY A 333 -10.84 -3.61 11.30
CA GLY A 333 -11.31 -2.38 10.65
C GLY A 333 -11.23 -2.39 9.13
N LEU A 334 -10.31 -3.20 8.55
CA LEU A 334 -10.15 -3.36 7.10
C LEU A 334 -10.95 -4.53 6.52
N ALA A 335 -11.52 -5.39 7.37
CA ALA A 335 -12.33 -6.53 6.96
C ALA A 335 -13.81 -6.13 6.78
N THR A 336 -14.09 -5.31 5.77
CA THR A 336 -15.44 -4.81 5.48
C THR A 336 -16.30 -5.84 4.74
N PRO A 337 -17.64 -5.83 4.90
CA PRO A 337 -18.53 -6.79 4.25
C PRO A 337 -18.66 -6.56 2.73
N ASP A 338 -18.45 -5.34 2.27
CA ASP A 338 -18.57 -4.94 0.87
C ASP A 338 -17.66 -3.74 0.57
N TYR A 339 -17.61 -3.31 -0.68
CA TYR A 339 -16.75 -2.19 -1.12
C TYR A 339 -17.37 -0.80 -0.94
N GLN A 340 -18.54 -0.67 -0.30
CA GLN A 340 -19.16 0.63 0.01
C GLN A 340 -18.91 1.06 1.46
N LYS A 341 -18.59 0.11 2.33
CA LYS A 341 -18.33 0.38 3.75
C LYS A 341 -16.94 0.98 3.93
N PRO A 342 -16.83 2.12 4.64
CA PRO A 342 -15.53 2.68 4.98
C PRO A 342 -14.63 1.68 5.70
N MET A 343 -13.37 1.66 5.32
CA MET A 343 -12.31 0.96 6.03
C MET A 343 -11.82 1.83 7.20
N HIS A 344 -11.38 1.21 8.27
CA HIS A 344 -10.72 1.86 9.40
C HIS A 344 -9.26 1.44 9.41
N ASP A 345 -8.38 2.39 9.24
CA ASP A 345 -6.96 2.19 8.98
C ASP A 345 -6.10 2.24 10.25
N ASP A 346 -6.72 2.14 11.43
CA ASP A 346 -6.12 2.27 12.76
C ASP A 346 -4.97 1.28 13.08
N LEU A 347 -4.89 0.16 12.35
CA LEU A 347 -3.83 -0.84 12.49
C LEU A 347 -2.90 -0.93 11.27
N LEU A 348 -2.76 0.12 10.46
CA LEU A 348 -1.82 0.13 9.33
C LEU A 348 -0.36 0.00 9.77
N TRP A 349 -0.03 0.39 10.98
CA TRP A 349 1.29 0.16 11.57
C TRP A 349 1.65 -1.34 11.71
N VAL A 350 0.63 -2.24 11.69
CA VAL A 350 0.82 -3.70 11.54
C VAL A 350 0.67 -4.11 10.09
N TYR A 351 -0.43 -3.69 9.45
CA TYR A 351 -0.74 -4.11 8.08
C TYR A 351 0.39 -3.73 7.12
N GLU A 352 0.83 -2.48 7.13
CA GLU A 352 1.89 -1.94 6.28
C GLU A 352 3.25 -1.94 6.96
N GLY A 353 3.28 -1.49 8.22
CA GLY A 353 4.54 -1.31 8.94
C GLY A 353 5.29 -2.61 9.20
N LEU A 354 4.61 -3.66 9.70
CA LEU A 354 5.23 -4.98 9.85
C LEU A 354 5.58 -5.58 8.48
N THR A 355 4.72 -5.40 7.47
CA THR A 355 4.99 -5.85 6.11
C THR A 355 6.23 -5.21 5.53
N SER A 356 6.41 -3.90 5.69
CA SER A 356 7.61 -3.18 5.25
C SER A 356 8.88 -3.70 5.93
N TYR A 357 8.82 -3.90 7.25
CA TYR A 357 9.93 -4.49 8.01
C TYR A 357 10.27 -5.91 7.51
N LEU A 358 9.28 -6.78 7.39
CA LEU A 358 9.49 -8.17 6.95
C LEU A 358 9.92 -8.24 5.49
N GLY A 359 9.37 -7.39 4.62
CA GLY A 359 9.78 -7.27 3.22
C GLY A 359 11.25 -6.88 3.08
N ASP A 360 11.70 -5.90 3.86
CA ASP A 360 13.10 -5.50 3.91
C ASP A 360 14.00 -6.64 4.45
N VAL A 361 13.60 -7.32 5.52
CA VAL A 361 14.32 -8.50 6.05
C VAL A 361 14.41 -9.60 5.00
N LEU A 362 13.33 -9.91 4.31
CA LEU A 362 13.31 -10.91 3.25
C LEU A 362 14.14 -10.50 2.03
N SER A 363 14.19 -9.21 1.68
CA SER A 363 15.07 -8.72 0.62
C SER A 363 16.55 -8.99 0.92
N GLY A 364 16.96 -8.85 2.18
CA GLY A 364 18.30 -9.20 2.64
C GLY A 364 18.53 -10.71 2.67
N ARG A 365 17.60 -11.49 3.24
CA ARG A 365 17.71 -12.96 3.34
C ARG A 365 17.74 -13.65 1.98
N SER A 366 17.01 -13.13 1.01
CA SER A 366 16.95 -13.70 -0.34
C SER A 366 18.12 -13.30 -1.25
N GLY A 367 18.85 -12.24 -0.88
CA GLY A 367 19.89 -11.66 -1.72
C GLY A 367 19.38 -10.72 -2.81
N LEU A 368 18.12 -10.28 -2.76
CA LEU A 368 17.62 -9.16 -3.56
C LEU A 368 18.33 -7.85 -3.19
N ARG A 369 18.72 -7.71 -1.91
CA ARG A 369 19.67 -6.73 -1.42
C ARG A 369 20.87 -7.42 -0.78
N THR A 370 22.07 -6.94 -1.07
CA THR A 370 23.25 -7.30 -0.29
C THR A 370 23.12 -6.76 1.15
N PRO A 371 23.89 -7.28 2.12
CA PRO A 371 23.89 -6.74 3.48
C PRO A 371 24.25 -5.25 3.56
N GLU A 372 25.05 -4.74 2.63
CA GLU A 372 25.39 -3.31 2.55
C GLU A 372 24.21 -2.49 2.02
N GLU A 373 23.56 -2.91 0.95
CA GLU A 373 22.38 -2.24 0.39
C GLU A 373 21.22 -2.23 1.39
N TYR A 374 21.02 -3.31 2.14
CA TYR A 374 20.05 -3.34 3.24
C TYR A 374 20.37 -2.26 4.28
N ARG A 375 21.61 -2.16 4.75
CA ARG A 375 22.03 -1.14 5.71
C ARG A 375 21.91 0.27 5.16
N ASN A 376 22.22 0.49 3.88
CA ASN A 376 22.07 1.78 3.22
C ASN A 376 20.58 2.20 3.14
N ASN A 377 19.68 1.24 2.85
CA ASN A 377 18.23 1.51 2.86
C ASN A 377 17.73 1.85 4.28
N LEU A 378 18.14 1.08 5.28
CA LEU A 378 17.76 1.34 6.67
C LEU A 378 18.32 2.68 7.18
N ALA A 379 19.55 3.06 6.77
CA ALA A 379 20.13 4.38 7.09
C ALA A 379 19.31 5.51 6.46
N ARG A 380 18.89 5.36 5.20
CA ARG A 380 18.06 6.34 4.49
C ARG A 380 16.71 6.54 5.18
N ILE A 381 16.03 5.44 5.54
CA ILE A 381 14.76 5.46 6.29
C ILE A 381 14.95 6.19 7.62
N ALA A 382 15.94 5.78 8.40
CA ALA A 382 16.22 6.37 9.71
C ALA A 382 16.53 7.87 9.63
N ALA A 383 17.37 8.28 8.67
CA ALA A 383 17.73 9.69 8.48
C ALA A 383 16.55 10.54 7.99
N GLY A 384 15.72 10.00 7.08
CA GLY A 384 14.51 10.67 6.62
C GLY A 384 13.56 10.99 7.77
N LEU A 385 13.38 10.06 8.69
CA LEU A 385 12.55 10.23 9.90
C LEU A 385 13.20 11.12 10.95
N ASP A 386 14.53 11.07 11.10
CA ASP A 386 15.27 11.91 12.05
C ASP A 386 15.20 13.40 11.67
N HIS A 387 15.07 13.69 10.37
CA HIS A 387 14.92 15.02 9.80
C HIS A 387 13.47 15.35 9.40
N ARG A 388 12.46 14.77 10.10
CA ARG A 388 11.04 14.97 9.81
C ARG A 388 10.36 15.83 10.88
N PRO A 389 10.35 17.18 10.74
CA PRO A 389 9.79 18.10 11.73
C PRO A 389 8.28 17.91 11.93
N GLY A 390 7.56 17.34 10.97
CA GLY A 390 6.14 17.01 11.05
C GLY A 390 5.78 16.12 12.25
N ARG A 391 6.75 15.35 12.78
CA ARG A 391 6.59 14.55 14.01
C ARG A 391 6.24 15.39 15.24
N SER A 392 6.56 16.68 15.24
CA SER A 392 6.28 17.59 16.36
C SER A 392 4.79 17.91 16.54
N TRP A 393 3.97 17.77 15.47
CA TRP A 393 2.55 18.07 15.53
C TRP A 393 1.66 16.86 15.25
N ARG A 394 2.17 15.86 14.51
CA ARG A 394 1.42 14.69 14.08
C ARG A 394 2.07 13.42 14.62
N ASN A 395 1.33 12.63 15.38
CA ASN A 395 1.81 11.33 15.85
C ASN A 395 1.66 10.25 14.77
N LEU A 396 2.22 9.06 15.01
CA LEU A 396 2.22 7.97 14.06
C LEU A 396 0.81 7.42 13.82
N GLN A 397 -0.01 7.28 14.87
CA GLN A 397 -1.39 6.81 14.75
C GLN A 397 -2.22 7.68 13.81
N ASP A 398 -2.07 9.01 13.89
CA ASP A 398 -2.81 9.93 13.02
C ASP A 398 -2.38 9.82 11.54
N THR A 399 -1.16 9.35 11.25
CA THR A 399 -0.75 9.08 9.86
C THR A 399 -1.50 7.87 9.27
N ALA A 400 -1.83 6.89 10.09
CA ALA A 400 -2.65 5.75 9.72
C ALA A 400 -4.13 6.13 9.62
N ASP A 401 -4.71 6.74 10.67
CA ASP A 401 -6.14 7.12 10.70
C ASP A 401 -6.50 8.11 9.60
N GLY A 402 -5.56 8.98 9.22
CA GLY A 402 -5.75 10.01 8.21
C GLY A 402 -5.57 9.57 6.76
N VAL A 403 -5.11 8.35 6.50
CA VAL A 403 -4.69 7.93 5.15
C VAL A 403 -5.76 8.09 4.07
N PRO A 404 -7.07 7.84 4.31
CA PRO A 404 -8.08 8.02 3.26
C PRO A 404 -8.15 9.44 2.70
N SER A 405 -7.68 10.43 3.49
CA SER A 405 -7.65 11.84 3.10
C SER A 405 -6.25 12.33 2.67
N MET A 406 -5.21 11.53 2.91
CA MET A 406 -3.81 11.94 2.76
C MET A 406 -3.10 11.28 1.58
N GLN A 407 -3.65 10.23 1.00
CA GLN A 407 -3.05 9.54 -0.15
C GLN A 407 -2.78 10.46 -1.36
N GLY A 408 -3.63 11.45 -1.59
CA GLY A 408 -3.46 12.45 -2.64
C GLY A 408 -2.71 13.70 -2.18
N ALA A 409 -2.03 13.69 -1.04
CA ALA A 409 -1.27 14.84 -0.58
C ALA A 409 -0.10 15.14 -1.52
N PRO A 410 0.14 16.42 -1.88
CA PRO A 410 1.27 16.78 -2.72
C PRO A 410 2.61 16.39 -2.08
N HIS A 411 3.62 16.03 -2.89
CA HIS A 411 4.97 15.74 -2.41
C HIS A 411 5.65 16.93 -1.75
N GLN A 412 5.28 18.15 -2.14
CA GLN A 412 5.81 19.38 -1.51
C GLN A 412 5.49 19.40 -0.02
N TRP A 413 6.47 19.76 0.79
CA TRP A 413 6.38 19.77 2.25
C TRP A 413 6.13 18.38 2.85
N GLU A 414 6.64 17.31 2.25
CA GLU A 414 6.49 15.96 2.77
C GLU A 414 7.01 15.82 4.21
N SER A 415 8.19 16.41 4.48
CA SER A 415 8.78 16.41 5.83
C SER A 415 7.90 17.08 6.89
N TRP A 416 7.10 18.09 6.50
CA TRP A 416 6.16 18.79 7.40
C TRP A 416 4.79 18.13 7.46
N ARG A 417 4.27 17.59 6.33
CA ARG A 417 2.97 16.92 6.26
C ARG A 417 2.95 15.61 7.02
N ARG A 418 3.99 14.81 6.93
CA ARG A 418 4.07 13.49 7.55
C ARG A 418 2.85 12.62 7.19
N ALA A 419 2.66 12.31 5.91
CA ALA A 419 1.41 11.69 5.44
C ALA A 419 1.35 10.17 5.67
N LEU A 420 2.40 9.40 5.35
CA LEU A 420 2.40 7.94 5.27
C LEU A 420 3.52 7.28 6.11
N ASP A 421 3.86 7.89 7.24
CA ASP A 421 5.01 7.45 8.06
C ASP A 421 4.83 6.07 8.70
N TYR A 422 3.62 5.53 8.75
CA TYR A 422 3.36 4.16 9.22
C TYR A 422 4.07 3.07 8.37
N TYR A 423 4.57 3.38 7.17
CA TYR A 423 5.51 2.51 6.44
C TYR A 423 6.91 2.58 7.06
N ASP A 424 7.58 3.69 6.88
CA ASP A 424 9.00 3.87 7.21
C ASP A 424 9.28 3.86 8.73
N GLU A 425 8.45 4.55 9.53
CA GLU A 425 8.67 4.60 10.99
C GLU A 425 8.44 3.24 11.64
N ASP A 426 7.50 2.46 11.11
CA ASP A 426 7.26 1.14 11.67
C ASP A 426 8.27 0.10 11.23
N VAL A 427 9.06 0.31 10.16
CA VAL A 427 10.29 -0.46 9.94
C VAL A 427 11.21 -0.36 11.16
N LEU A 428 11.40 0.85 11.70
CA LEU A 428 12.25 1.07 12.89
C LEU A 428 11.60 0.53 14.17
N ASN A 429 10.29 0.70 14.33
CA ASN A 429 9.56 0.21 15.49
C ASN A 429 9.55 -1.33 15.54
N TRP A 430 9.31 -2.01 14.42
CA TRP A 430 9.33 -3.47 14.36
C TRP A 430 10.75 -4.05 14.48
N LEU A 431 11.76 -3.36 13.97
CA LEU A 431 13.15 -3.68 14.28
C LEU A 431 13.41 -3.60 15.80
N TRP A 432 12.87 -2.56 16.46
CA TRP A 432 12.98 -2.43 17.91
C TRP A 432 12.26 -3.58 18.64
N VAL A 433 11.06 -3.95 18.20
CA VAL A 433 10.32 -5.13 18.70
C VAL A 433 11.18 -6.40 18.57
N ASP A 434 11.77 -6.67 17.39
CA ASP A 434 12.63 -7.85 17.17
C ASP A 434 13.83 -7.85 18.13
N THR A 435 14.49 -6.70 18.33
CA THR A 435 15.60 -6.60 19.29
C THR A 435 15.16 -6.84 20.73
N ILE A 436 13.96 -6.38 21.14
CA ILE A 436 13.42 -6.66 22.48
C ILE A 436 13.15 -8.17 22.63
N ILE A 437 12.50 -8.82 21.67
CA ILE A 437 12.25 -10.27 21.72
C ILE A 437 13.56 -11.03 21.89
N ARG A 438 14.58 -10.72 21.10
CA ARG A 438 15.92 -11.34 21.19
C ARG A 438 16.57 -11.11 22.55
N GLN A 439 16.49 -9.89 23.07
CA GLN A 439 17.05 -9.56 24.41
C GLN A 439 16.33 -10.34 25.52
N GLN A 440 14.99 -10.34 25.54
CA GLN A 440 14.19 -11.03 26.56
C GLN A 440 14.37 -12.56 26.54
N THR A 441 14.67 -13.12 25.37
CA THR A 441 14.82 -14.56 25.17
C THR A 441 16.30 -15.01 25.02
N GLN A 442 17.26 -14.12 25.27
CA GLN A 442 18.70 -14.40 25.12
C GLN A 442 19.06 -14.92 23.73
N GLY A 443 18.40 -14.39 22.69
CA GLY A 443 18.61 -14.76 21.30
C GLY A 443 17.93 -16.06 20.84
N VAL A 444 17.15 -16.71 21.71
CA VAL A 444 16.43 -17.96 21.35
C VAL A 444 15.25 -17.71 20.42
N LYS A 445 14.56 -16.58 20.59
CA LYS A 445 13.41 -16.20 19.77
C LYS A 445 13.64 -14.84 19.08
N SER A 446 12.87 -14.60 18.03
CA SER A 446 12.88 -13.42 17.19
C SER A 446 11.48 -13.04 16.70
N ILE A 447 11.38 -12.07 15.82
CA ILE A 447 10.13 -11.74 15.13
C ILE A 447 9.61 -12.93 14.28
N ASP A 448 10.49 -13.83 13.82
CA ASP A 448 10.08 -15.01 13.07
C ASP A 448 9.13 -15.90 13.91
N ASP A 449 9.38 -16.02 15.23
CA ASP A 449 8.50 -16.75 16.16
C ASP A 449 7.13 -16.08 16.29
N PHE A 450 7.09 -14.75 16.28
CA PHE A 450 5.82 -14.01 16.26
C PHE A 450 5.06 -14.30 14.96
N CYS A 451 5.70 -14.21 13.81
CA CYS A 451 5.09 -14.50 12.51
C CYS A 451 4.56 -15.93 12.45
N HIS A 452 5.33 -16.90 12.96
CA HIS A 452 4.93 -18.30 12.99
C HIS A 452 3.68 -18.54 13.86
N VAL A 453 3.57 -17.87 15.01
CA VAL A 453 2.37 -17.98 15.88
C VAL A 453 1.18 -17.22 15.30
N PHE A 454 1.41 -16.03 14.74
CA PHE A 454 0.35 -15.11 14.33
C PHE A 454 -0.20 -15.42 12.93
N GLN A 455 0.67 -15.78 11.99
CA GLN A 455 0.35 -15.96 10.57
C GLN A 455 0.64 -17.39 10.05
N GLY A 456 1.19 -18.25 10.90
CA GLY A 456 1.69 -19.57 10.53
C GLY A 456 0.64 -20.68 10.49
N PRO A 457 1.07 -21.92 10.78
CA PRO A 457 0.26 -23.12 10.62
C PRO A 457 -1.13 -23.08 11.26
N PRO A 458 -2.08 -23.84 10.72
CA PRO A 458 -1.93 -24.77 9.58
C PRO A 458 -2.07 -24.08 8.22
N ASN A 459 -1.58 -24.71 7.14
CA ASN A 459 -1.89 -24.31 5.79
C ASN A 459 -3.41 -24.21 5.57
N SER A 460 -3.85 -23.28 4.76
CA SER A 460 -5.27 -23.13 4.41
C SER A 460 -5.46 -22.63 2.98
N PRO A 461 -6.64 -22.86 2.37
CA PRO A 461 -7.01 -22.08 1.20
C PRO A 461 -7.16 -20.58 1.57
N PRO A 462 -7.31 -19.68 0.58
CA PRO A 462 -7.54 -18.27 0.83
C PRO A 462 -8.71 -18.02 1.79
N GLN A 463 -8.45 -17.34 2.87
CA GLN A 463 -9.44 -16.93 3.86
C GLN A 463 -8.94 -15.72 4.64
N VAL A 464 -9.86 -14.92 5.15
CA VAL A 464 -9.53 -13.77 6.01
C VAL A 464 -9.78 -14.14 7.47
N LYS A 465 -8.77 -13.93 8.32
CA LYS A 465 -8.88 -14.01 9.79
C LYS A 465 -8.64 -12.62 10.38
N PRO A 466 -9.69 -11.86 10.70
CA PRO A 466 -9.55 -10.54 11.29
C PRO A 466 -8.83 -10.59 12.64
N TYR A 467 -8.12 -9.51 12.97
CA TYR A 467 -7.46 -9.34 14.26
C TYR A 467 -7.64 -7.94 14.83
N THR A 468 -7.37 -7.80 16.12
CA THR A 468 -7.43 -6.56 16.88
C THR A 468 -6.08 -6.21 17.50
N PHE A 469 -5.94 -4.97 18.01
CA PHE A 469 -4.76 -4.54 18.76
C PHE A 469 -4.45 -5.48 19.96
N ASP A 470 -5.48 -5.92 20.68
CA ASP A 470 -5.31 -6.82 21.81
C ASP A 470 -4.69 -8.17 21.42
N GLU A 471 -5.06 -8.69 20.25
CA GLU A 471 -4.50 -9.94 19.75
C GLU A 471 -3.01 -9.83 19.39
N ILE A 472 -2.59 -8.69 18.79
CA ILE A 472 -1.17 -8.40 18.55
C ILE A 472 -0.39 -8.41 19.87
N VAL A 473 -0.85 -7.65 20.85
CA VAL A 473 -0.22 -7.56 22.18
C VAL A 473 -0.13 -8.94 22.86
N ASN A 474 -1.22 -9.71 22.80
CA ASN A 474 -1.28 -11.04 23.40
C ASN A 474 -0.32 -12.02 22.71
N THR A 475 -0.23 -11.98 21.38
CA THR A 475 0.69 -12.83 20.61
C THR A 475 2.14 -12.48 20.89
N LEU A 476 2.49 -11.20 20.93
CA LEU A 476 3.83 -10.76 21.34
C LEU A 476 4.19 -11.24 22.73
N ASN A 477 3.25 -11.20 23.70
CA ASN A 477 3.47 -11.71 25.06
C ASN A 477 3.65 -13.23 25.13
N GLN A 478 3.05 -14.00 24.22
CA GLN A 478 3.30 -15.46 24.10
C GLN A 478 4.73 -15.76 23.63
N VAL A 479 5.25 -14.89 22.74
CA VAL A 479 6.61 -15.04 22.21
C VAL A 479 7.64 -14.60 23.25
N ALA A 480 7.50 -13.39 23.78
CA ALA A 480 8.39 -12.83 24.81
C ALA A 480 7.58 -11.91 25.75
N PRO A 481 7.50 -12.20 27.04
CA PRO A 481 6.81 -11.34 28.01
C PRO A 481 7.45 -9.95 28.09
N TYR A 482 6.66 -8.91 27.83
CA TYR A 482 7.08 -7.51 27.90
C TYR A 482 5.86 -6.59 28.03
N ASN A 483 6.02 -5.33 28.40
CA ASN A 483 4.92 -4.35 28.38
C ASN A 483 4.61 -3.88 26.95
N TRP A 484 4.18 -4.80 26.08
CA TRP A 484 3.91 -4.51 24.66
C TRP A 484 2.82 -3.46 24.45
N ARG A 485 1.78 -3.47 25.30
CA ARG A 485 0.72 -2.46 25.22
C ARG A 485 1.25 -1.07 25.48
N GLY A 486 2.03 -0.88 26.54
CA GLY A 486 2.66 0.40 26.84
C GLY A 486 3.64 0.84 25.77
N PHE A 487 4.45 -0.09 25.24
CA PHE A 487 5.37 0.16 24.14
C PHE A 487 4.64 0.72 22.92
N TRP A 488 3.61 0.03 22.43
CA TRP A 488 2.90 0.45 21.23
C TRP A 488 2.12 1.75 21.42
N ILE A 489 1.42 1.92 22.56
CA ILE A 489 0.73 3.19 22.83
C ILE A 489 1.72 4.35 22.80
N GLU A 490 2.89 4.20 23.43
CA GLU A 490 3.91 5.24 23.42
C GLU A 490 4.43 5.53 22.01
N ARG A 491 4.75 4.49 21.20
CA ARG A 491 5.25 4.69 19.82
C ARG A 491 4.20 5.37 18.93
N LEU A 492 2.97 4.93 19.00
CA LEU A 492 1.88 5.43 18.17
C LEU A 492 1.45 6.88 18.51
N THR A 493 1.56 7.29 19.79
CA THR A 493 1.06 8.61 20.23
C THR A 493 2.15 9.64 20.50
N ASN A 494 3.42 9.28 20.36
CA ASN A 494 4.55 10.18 20.61
C ASN A 494 4.65 11.29 19.55
N HIS A 495 4.94 12.52 20.01
CA HIS A 495 5.22 13.70 19.19
C HIS A 495 6.69 14.16 19.31
N GLY A 496 7.58 13.30 19.77
CA GLY A 496 8.98 13.66 19.99
C GLY A 496 9.73 13.96 18.69
N PRO A 497 10.75 14.82 18.76
CA PRO A 497 11.68 14.99 17.65
C PRO A 497 12.55 13.75 17.46
N GLY A 498 13.10 13.59 16.25
CA GLY A 498 14.01 12.51 15.91
C GLY A 498 13.32 11.16 15.65
N ALA A 499 14.02 10.27 14.97
CA ALA A 499 13.56 8.93 14.65
C ALA A 499 13.66 7.97 15.88
N PRO A 500 12.88 6.86 15.92
CA PRO A 500 13.01 5.83 16.95
C PRO A 500 14.23 4.92 16.69
N LEU A 501 15.45 5.44 16.92
CA LEU A 501 16.71 4.77 16.56
C LEU A 501 17.10 3.60 17.49
N THR A 502 16.39 3.39 18.60
CA THR A 502 16.73 2.36 19.60
C THR A 502 16.86 0.95 19.02
N GLY A 503 16.03 0.60 18.02
CA GLY A 503 16.13 -0.70 17.33
C GLY A 503 17.47 -0.86 16.60
N ILE A 504 17.95 0.18 15.92
CA ILE A 504 19.25 0.22 15.26
C ILE A 504 20.37 0.10 16.30
N GLU A 505 20.30 0.89 17.38
CA GLU A 505 21.31 0.88 18.44
C GLU A 505 21.39 -0.47 19.16
N ASN A 506 20.26 -1.09 19.45
CA ASN A 506 20.19 -2.43 20.05
C ASN A 506 20.71 -3.52 19.11
N SER A 507 20.60 -3.30 17.80
CA SER A 507 21.10 -4.24 16.80
C SER A 507 22.61 -4.16 16.57
N GLY A 508 23.31 -3.25 17.28
CA GLY A 508 24.78 -3.10 17.24
C GLY A 508 25.27 -2.11 16.16
N TRP A 509 24.41 -1.17 15.75
CA TRP A 509 24.74 -0.15 14.73
C TRP A 509 24.31 1.23 15.19
N LYS A 510 24.82 2.28 14.53
CA LYS A 510 24.50 3.68 14.81
C LYS A 510 24.31 4.45 13.51
N LEU A 511 23.31 5.31 13.45
CA LEU A 511 23.13 6.26 12.35
C LEU A 511 24.20 7.34 12.47
N VAL A 512 24.94 7.55 11.38
CA VAL A 512 25.95 8.60 11.25
C VAL A 512 25.84 9.28 9.89
N TYR A 513 26.45 10.45 9.74
CA TYR A 513 26.46 11.21 8.49
C TYR A 513 27.89 11.49 8.07
N ASP A 514 28.22 11.22 6.80
CA ASP A 514 29.49 11.59 6.20
C ASP A 514 29.30 12.10 4.75
N GLU A 515 30.41 12.37 4.05
CA GLU A 515 30.39 12.97 2.70
C GLU A 515 30.24 11.94 1.58
N LYS A 516 30.20 10.65 1.89
CA LYS A 516 30.18 9.61 0.88
C LYS A 516 28.75 9.29 0.48
N ARG A 517 28.39 9.55 -0.76
CA ARG A 517 27.13 9.04 -1.33
C ARG A 517 27.19 7.53 -1.48
N THR A 518 26.08 6.85 -1.15
CA THR A 518 25.93 5.42 -1.41
C THR A 518 25.39 5.22 -2.83
N PRO A 519 25.63 4.06 -3.49
CA PRO A 519 25.02 3.75 -4.79
C PRO A 519 23.48 3.86 -4.75
N LEU A 520 22.85 3.55 -3.63
CA LEU A 520 21.41 3.71 -3.46
C LEU A 520 20.98 5.18 -3.61
N ILE A 521 21.67 6.11 -2.96
CA ILE A 521 21.36 7.55 -3.04
C ILE A 521 21.66 8.08 -4.45
N GLU A 522 22.77 7.67 -5.06
CA GLU A 522 23.13 8.08 -6.42
C GLU A 522 22.05 7.64 -7.44
N ASN A 523 21.59 6.39 -7.33
CA ASN A 523 20.55 5.84 -8.21
C ASN A 523 19.18 6.52 -7.96
N TRP A 524 18.85 6.86 -6.70
CA TRP A 524 17.67 7.64 -6.37
C TRP A 524 17.67 9.04 -6.99
N GLU A 525 18.80 9.76 -6.89
CA GLU A 525 18.95 11.08 -7.49
C GLU A 525 18.85 11.02 -9.03
N GLU A 526 19.40 9.96 -9.65
CA GLU A 526 19.32 9.77 -11.11
C GLU A 526 17.89 9.44 -11.56
N GLU A 527 17.19 8.56 -10.85
CA GLU A 527 15.84 8.13 -11.22
C GLU A 527 14.82 9.26 -11.03
N ARG A 528 14.87 9.94 -9.87
CA ARG A 528 13.96 11.04 -9.55
C ARG A 528 14.32 12.35 -10.22
N LYS A 529 15.53 12.48 -10.78
CA LYS A 529 16.08 13.75 -11.28
C LYS A 529 16.12 14.81 -10.18
N GLU A 530 16.47 14.42 -8.96
CA GLU A 530 16.55 15.24 -7.76
C GLU A 530 17.98 15.29 -7.21
N ILE A 531 18.25 16.24 -6.32
CA ILE A 531 19.47 16.38 -5.53
C ILE A 531 19.05 16.34 -4.07
N ASP A 532 19.46 15.30 -3.34
CA ASP A 532 19.17 15.13 -1.92
C ASP A 532 20.18 15.87 -1.04
N ALA A 533 19.92 17.13 -0.76
CA ALA A 533 20.69 17.93 0.21
C ALA A 533 19.94 18.07 1.56
N ARG A 534 18.98 17.17 1.86
CA ARG A 534 18.17 17.22 3.10
C ARG A 534 19.01 17.15 4.35
N PHE A 535 20.07 16.34 4.37
CA PHE A 535 20.93 16.14 5.53
C PHE A 535 22.07 17.16 5.65
N SER A 536 22.28 17.97 4.64
CA SER A 536 23.26 19.05 4.58
C SER A 536 22.63 20.39 4.95
N ILE A 537 21.89 20.96 4.03
CA ILE A 537 21.26 22.29 4.15
C ILE A 537 19.74 22.23 4.34
N GLY A 538 19.16 21.04 4.41
CA GLY A 538 17.71 20.84 4.56
C GLY A 538 16.92 21.14 3.29
N LEU A 539 17.44 20.75 2.11
CA LEU A 539 16.83 21.05 0.83
C LEU A 539 16.75 19.80 -0.04
N ASP A 540 15.59 19.56 -0.62
CA ASP A 540 15.38 18.61 -1.71
C ASP A 540 14.99 19.41 -2.97
N VAL A 541 15.71 19.19 -4.07
CA VAL A 541 15.58 20.04 -5.26
C VAL A 541 15.72 19.23 -6.54
N GLU A 542 14.78 19.39 -7.47
CA GLU A 542 14.88 18.79 -8.80
C GLU A 542 16.09 19.30 -9.58
N TRP A 543 16.56 18.55 -10.57
CA TRP A 543 17.58 19.01 -11.51
C TRP A 543 17.16 20.27 -12.28
N SER A 544 15.86 20.50 -12.41
CA SER A 544 15.29 21.74 -12.95
C SER A 544 15.57 22.97 -12.08
N GLY A 545 15.96 22.74 -10.83
CA GLY A 545 16.11 23.73 -9.77
C GLY A 545 14.85 23.93 -8.91
N LEU A 546 13.72 23.27 -9.24
CA LEU A 546 12.49 23.37 -8.46
C LEU A 546 12.71 22.75 -7.07
N VAL A 547 12.38 23.51 -6.02
CA VAL A 547 12.44 23.06 -4.63
C VAL A 547 11.21 22.18 -4.34
N VAL A 548 11.45 20.94 -3.94
CA VAL A 548 10.42 19.94 -3.61
C VAL A 548 10.11 19.96 -2.12
N ASP A 549 11.16 19.93 -1.27
CA ASP A 549 10.98 19.96 0.18
C ASP A 549 12.07 20.82 0.85
N THR A 550 11.72 21.34 2.02
CA THR A 550 12.64 22.12 2.86
C THR A 550 12.41 21.74 4.32
N ILE A 551 13.47 21.31 5.00
CA ILE A 551 13.41 20.85 6.39
C ILE A 551 13.44 22.05 7.34
N GLU A 552 12.35 22.21 8.10
CA GLU A 552 12.21 23.28 9.09
C GLU A 552 13.35 23.25 10.12
N GLY A 553 13.92 24.41 10.42
CA GLY A 553 15.05 24.54 11.33
C GLY A 553 16.43 24.33 10.69
N MET A 554 16.53 23.85 9.44
CA MET A 554 17.76 23.69 8.67
C MET A 554 18.14 25.00 7.93
N PRO A 555 19.37 25.11 7.38
CA PRO A 555 19.87 26.36 6.76
C PRO A 555 18.99 26.95 5.66
N ALA A 556 18.45 26.11 4.76
CA ALA A 556 17.60 26.59 3.66
C ALA A 556 16.28 27.20 4.16
N ALA A 557 15.61 26.52 5.10
CA ALA A 557 14.37 27.04 5.72
C ALA A 557 14.62 28.33 6.50
N LYS A 558 15.71 28.39 7.28
CA LYS A 558 16.10 29.62 8.01
C LYS A 558 16.37 30.79 7.09
N ALA A 559 16.87 30.54 5.89
CA ALA A 559 17.07 31.59 4.90
C ALA A 559 15.76 32.03 4.22
N GLY A 560 14.68 31.28 4.35
CA GLY A 560 13.36 31.57 3.76
C GLY A 560 13.12 30.89 2.41
N ILE A 561 13.85 29.82 2.08
CA ILE A 561 13.63 29.00 0.88
C ILE A 561 12.56 27.95 1.20
N GLY A 562 11.63 27.75 0.27
CA GLY A 562 10.54 26.76 0.42
C GLY A 562 10.11 26.16 -0.90
N PRO A 563 9.31 25.06 -0.84
CA PRO A 563 8.77 24.38 -2.01
C PRO A 563 8.03 25.29 -2.97
N GLY A 564 8.20 25.00 -4.28
CA GLY A 564 7.66 25.82 -5.37
C GLY A 564 8.59 26.96 -5.81
N MET A 565 9.60 27.33 -5.03
CA MET A 565 10.68 28.20 -5.46
C MET A 565 11.65 27.45 -6.38
N LYS A 566 12.43 28.18 -7.17
CA LYS A 566 13.36 27.58 -8.14
C LYS A 566 14.77 28.12 -7.97
N VAL A 567 15.73 27.26 -7.69
CA VAL A 567 17.15 27.59 -7.66
C VAL A 567 17.67 27.80 -9.10
N ILE A 568 18.11 29.00 -9.42
CA ILE A 568 18.57 29.39 -10.76
C ILE A 568 20.10 29.32 -10.86
N ALA A 569 20.78 29.70 -9.79
CA ALA A 569 22.24 29.68 -9.73
C ALA A 569 22.75 29.38 -8.32
N VAL A 570 23.94 28.78 -8.25
CA VAL A 570 24.67 28.47 -7.02
C VAL A 570 26.05 29.13 -7.11
N ASN A 571 26.39 29.98 -6.12
CA ASN A 571 27.62 30.75 -6.09
C ASN A 571 27.91 31.47 -7.44
N GLY A 572 26.86 32.05 -8.05
CA GLY A 572 26.94 32.79 -9.31
C GLY A 572 27.07 31.92 -10.58
N LYS A 573 27.11 30.57 -10.45
CA LYS A 573 27.09 29.62 -11.59
C LYS A 573 25.68 29.10 -11.82
N ARG A 574 25.34 28.82 -13.08
CA ARG A 574 24.05 28.15 -13.42
C ARG A 574 23.84 26.89 -12.57
N MET A 575 22.64 26.74 -12.05
CA MET A 575 22.21 25.53 -11.36
C MET A 575 22.28 24.31 -12.30
N THR A 576 23.01 23.31 -11.91
CA THR A 576 23.04 21.94 -12.46
C THR A 576 23.34 20.98 -11.31
N LYS A 577 23.07 19.69 -11.47
CA LYS A 577 23.44 18.68 -10.47
C LYS A 577 24.91 18.85 -10.02
N HIS A 578 25.86 18.92 -10.97
CA HIS A 578 27.29 19.04 -10.66
C HIS A 578 27.64 20.35 -9.95
N THR A 579 27.13 21.49 -10.45
CA THR A 579 27.46 22.79 -9.82
C THR A 579 26.89 22.92 -8.41
N PHE A 580 25.78 22.25 -8.12
CA PHE A 580 25.19 22.22 -6.79
C PHE A 580 26.06 21.40 -5.82
N HIS A 581 26.38 20.15 -6.19
CA HIS A 581 27.25 19.27 -5.40
C HIS A 581 28.63 19.89 -5.16
N ASP A 582 29.28 20.44 -6.22
CA ASP A 582 30.58 21.09 -6.10
C ASP A 582 30.54 22.28 -5.12
N ALA A 583 29.47 23.07 -5.19
CA ALA A 583 29.32 24.23 -4.32
C ALA A 583 29.05 23.83 -2.86
N LEU A 584 28.24 22.78 -2.65
CA LEU A 584 27.94 22.28 -1.32
C LEU A 584 29.19 21.63 -0.69
N GLN A 585 29.94 20.83 -1.44
CA GLN A 585 31.21 20.25 -1.00
C GLN A 585 32.23 21.33 -0.65
N ALA A 586 32.34 22.41 -1.47
CA ALA A 586 33.25 23.50 -1.24
C ALA A 586 32.98 24.28 0.06
N THR A 587 31.77 24.21 0.61
CA THR A 587 31.43 24.88 1.89
C THR A 587 32.33 24.42 3.03
N LYS A 588 32.83 23.19 3.02
CA LYS A 588 33.70 22.63 4.04
C LYS A 588 35.03 23.40 4.22
N THR A 589 35.50 24.00 3.16
CA THR A 589 36.80 24.77 3.16
C THR A 589 36.59 26.25 2.95
N SER A 590 35.42 26.70 2.53
CA SER A 590 35.07 28.11 2.30
C SER A 590 34.63 28.78 3.59
N GLN A 591 35.08 30.03 3.78
CA GLN A 591 34.56 30.92 4.84
C GLN A 591 33.39 31.79 4.35
N SER A 592 33.07 31.74 3.06
CA SER A 592 31.93 32.45 2.48
C SER A 592 30.66 31.60 2.58
N PRO A 593 29.50 32.24 2.81
CA PRO A 593 28.24 31.52 2.81
C PRO A 593 27.95 30.92 1.43
N LEU A 594 27.17 29.85 1.38
CA LEU A 594 26.63 29.32 0.14
C LEU A 594 25.55 30.27 -0.39
N GLU A 595 25.74 30.79 -1.60
CA GLU A 595 24.78 31.72 -2.22
C GLU A 595 23.90 30.98 -3.24
N LEU A 596 22.57 31.09 -3.05
CA LEU A 596 21.57 30.55 -3.97
C LEU A 596 20.76 31.71 -4.57
N LEU A 597 20.85 31.91 -5.88
CA LEU A 597 19.92 32.77 -6.61
C LEU A 597 18.64 31.99 -6.87
N VAL A 598 17.55 32.44 -6.31
CA VAL A 598 16.26 31.74 -6.32
C VAL A 598 15.20 32.61 -6.96
N GLU A 599 14.44 32.03 -7.88
CA GLU A 599 13.21 32.57 -8.45
C GLU A 599 12.01 32.17 -7.57
N ASN A 600 11.22 33.14 -7.18
CA ASN A 600 9.94 32.93 -6.51
C ASN A 600 8.89 33.76 -7.24
N THR A 601 8.02 33.11 -7.98
CA THR A 601 7.09 33.71 -8.94
C THR A 601 7.85 34.58 -9.98
N ASP A 602 7.70 35.89 -9.96
CA ASP A 602 8.33 36.81 -10.89
C ASP A 602 9.61 37.50 -10.33
N TYR A 603 10.03 37.11 -9.13
CA TYR A 603 11.13 37.79 -8.44
C TYR A 603 12.33 36.89 -8.22
N TYR A 604 13.52 37.47 -8.34
CA TYR A 604 14.79 36.82 -8.06
C TYR A 604 15.40 37.38 -6.77
N THR A 605 15.76 36.49 -5.87
CA THR A 605 16.43 36.86 -4.61
C THR A 605 17.67 35.98 -4.41
N THR A 606 18.78 36.57 -3.98
CA THR A 606 19.95 35.80 -3.55
C THR A 606 19.85 35.51 -2.05
N TYR A 607 19.72 34.26 -1.73
CA TYR A 607 19.77 33.75 -0.36
C TYR A 607 21.19 33.37 0.02
N LYS A 608 21.61 33.67 1.24
CA LYS A 608 22.93 33.33 1.78
C LYS A 608 22.76 32.39 2.94
N LEU A 609 23.27 31.18 2.75
CA LEU A 609 23.22 30.10 3.76
C LEU A 609 24.57 30.04 4.48
N ASP A 610 24.58 30.35 5.78
CA ASP A 610 25.76 30.21 6.63
C ASP A 610 25.92 28.71 6.98
N TYR A 611 26.56 27.98 6.05
CA TYR A 611 26.77 26.53 6.14
C TYR A 611 28.19 26.17 5.69
N HIS A 612 28.92 25.42 6.53
CA HIS A 612 30.34 25.13 6.38
C HIS A 612 30.71 23.66 6.68
N GLU A 613 29.76 22.71 6.46
CA GLU A 613 29.98 21.34 6.84
C GLU A 613 30.10 20.36 5.66
N GLY A 614 30.01 20.85 4.41
CA GLY A 614 30.08 20.02 3.22
C GLY A 614 28.81 19.21 2.98
N GLU A 615 28.94 18.18 2.17
CA GLU A 615 27.84 17.23 1.93
C GLU A 615 27.69 16.26 3.11
N LYS A 616 26.45 15.82 3.36
CA LYS A 616 26.13 14.84 4.39
C LYS A 616 25.16 13.80 3.86
N TYR A 617 25.54 12.54 4.00
CA TYR A 617 24.73 11.38 3.62
C TYR A 617 24.67 10.38 4.75
N PRO A 618 23.53 9.69 4.96
CA PRO A 618 23.34 8.78 6.08
C PRO A 618 24.03 7.43 5.85
N HIS A 619 24.62 6.91 6.93
CA HIS A 619 25.22 5.59 6.98
C HIS A 619 24.92 4.91 8.31
N LEU A 620 25.00 3.56 8.33
CA LEU A 620 25.06 2.82 9.59
C LEU A 620 26.52 2.45 9.90
N LEU A 621 27.00 2.93 11.06
CA LEU A 621 28.33 2.58 11.58
C LEU A 621 28.19 1.45 12.59
N ARG A 622 29.03 0.42 12.47
CA ARG A 622 29.10 -0.70 13.41
C ARG A 622 29.52 -0.24 14.81
N ASP A 623 28.79 -0.64 15.85
CA ASP A 623 29.17 -0.49 17.25
C ASP A 623 29.80 -1.81 17.74
N GLU A 624 31.13 -1.91 17.67
CA GLU A 624 31.87 -3.12 18.01
C GLU A 624 31.74 -3.52 19.50
N SER A 625 31.18 -2.66 20.35
CA SER A 625 30.93 -2.97 21.77
C SER A 625 29.66 -3.84 21.97
N LYS A 626 28.85 -4.02 20.93
CA LYS A 626 27.59 -4.77 20.96
C LYS A 626 27.61 -5.95 19.98
N PRO A 627 26.79 -6.98 20.18
CA PRO A 627 26.58 -8.03 19.16
C PRO A 627 26.05 -7.45 17.85
N ASP A 628 26.42 -8.08 16.71
CA ASP A 628 25.89 -7.72 15.39
C ASP A 628 24.55 -8.42 15.12
N VAL A 629 23.52 -7.97 15.78
CA VAL A 629 22.16 -8.52 15.66
C VAL A 629 21.54 -8.22 14.30
N LEU A 630 21.87 -7.07 13.69
CA LEU A 630 21.33 -6.68 12.40
C LEU A 630 21.74 -7.64 11.30
N SER A 631 23.02 -8.04 11.27
CA SER A 631 23.49 -9.04 10.30
C SER A 631 22.85 -10.41 10.51
N ASP A 632 22.56 -10.80 11.76
CA ASP A 632 21.85 -12.05 12.07
C ASP A 632 20.36 -12.02 11.62
N ILE A 633 19.71 -10.86 11.67
CA ILE A 633 18.32 -10.68 11.23
C ILE A 633 18.19 -10.96 9.73
N ILE A 634 19.08 -10.43 8.92
CA ILE A 634 19.05 -10.52 7.45
C ILE A 634 19.80 -11.73 6.87
N LYS A 635 20.36 -12.57 7.73
CA LYS A 635 21.02 -13.80 7.29
C LYS A 635 20.00 -14.82 6.80
N ALA A 636 20.23 -15.42 5.65
CA ALA A 636 19.41 -16.52 5.13
C ALA A 636 19.27 -17.65 6.16
N LYS A 637 18.07 -18.19 6.29
CA LYS A 637 17.71 -19.27 7.22
C LYS A 637 17.77 -20.64 6.55
#